data_a317baa566120cdac5421cf94d430b61
#
_entry.id   a317baa566120cdac5421cf94d430b61
#
_cell.length_a   1.000
_cell.length_b   1.000
_cell.length_c   1.000
_cell.angle_alpha   90.00
_cell.angle_beta   90.00
_cell.angle_gamma   90.00
#
_symmetry.space_group_name_H-M   'P 1'
#
loop_
_entity.id
_entity.type
_entity.pdbx_description
1 polymer ?
#
loop_
_entity_poly.entity_id
_entity_poly.type
_entity_poly.pdbx_seq_one_letter_code
_entity_poly.pdbx_strand_id
1 'polypeptide(L)'
;PYVKEAAENELTEDGGPLPEEDRLVVFPGMELTVSVPCQALVVFDAGVSLEELRAVPPALGIVVSDPSEPTHLPTERLTHISSLDDIYNRLDEHPFLKGRFIVLPHVGNRGNFSLLRTGFAPRYVSMPCVGGFVDGELSALNEGNRRIVEGKDPAWGYKKLGVFQTSDSRSRDFTQLGRASTWVKWAKPTAEAIRQACLASESRIAQEQPAYPSSRIEFVRVSNSKFLGPVDLALNPQYCAVIGGRGTGKSSLLEYIRWALCDQPASDLDDDDPVLKRRHDLVAATLAQIGATVDVGYSKNGVRHVVRRKSHPQELLLKIDAEEYRQVSEEEVRSLLPIQAYSQKQLSGVGARQSELKRMLEGPSRDELRRLNQQLESARAAMRGLFSSFQEHRRAKAEVGRLAVELSSLSRQIERLRKSMKDVSPSDLQVIERQSKYDDERRLLEDWTSRLSAMQGELRTRAAALSEQAFPEPDDGPNAALFHDLAGVLEKIFADASRLLSDAADDNTAAQSEVRRLTEAWRNNWREQQREYERASERYEQYRDLLRKVEELEERKAELEQQKKEASSRVSDSENSAEAFFEKRSLLGELAVRIGNVLQQQSRLLTSQSKGRLRVQVERFVTFDEIAEKLRTAFKGSKVRGTRTDELVDSLSSCESRLSAWTELQDELLHILHKDPSDSFETPRLHTVGFSSKELEAIGRSMSAGEWLELAVLLPADRVLSEYSPREGEFIRFSDASAGQQATTLLFILLNQDGPPLIIDQPEDDLDNKVIPEIVEEVWSAKGRRQLVFSSHNANLVVNGDAELVAVFDHRVANDHSGGQIEAQGAIDLPDVRSRITSVMEGGKAAFELRKAKYGF
;
A
#
# COMPACT_ATOMS: atom_id res chain seq x y z
N PRO A 1 42.32 -28.17 22.90
CA PRO A 1 43.03 -28.70 21.70
C PRO A 1 42.17 -29.71 20.95
N TYR A 2 41.77 -30.79 21.62
CA TYR A 2 41.03 -31.91 20.99
C TYR A 2 39.72 -31.49 20.33
N VAL A 3 38.94 -30.60 20.95
CA VAL A 3 37.65 -30.12 20.36
C VAL A 3 37.91 -29.31 19.10
N LYS A 4 38.99 -28.48 19.11
CA LYS A 4 39.35 -27.69 17.94
C LYS A 4 39.80 -28.58 16.79
N GLU A 5 40.71 -29.54 17.07
CA GLU A 5 41.18 -30.49 16.08
C GLU A 5 40.06 -31.39 15.51
N ALA A 6 39.14 -31.83 16.37
CA ALA A 6 37.96 -32.58 15.93
C ALA A 6 37.02 -31.77 15.04
N ALA A 7 36.73 -30.51 15.41
CA ALA A 7 35.87 -29.62 14.64
C ALA A 7 36.45 -29.23 13.28
N GLU A 8 37.82 -29.03 13.23
CA GLU A 8 38.52 -28.71 11.98
C GLU A 8 38.57 -29.90 11.00
N ASN A 9 38.48 -31.13 11.51
CA ASN A 9 38.54 -32.37 10.73
C ASN A 9 37.16 -33.04 10.55
N GLU A 10 36.07 -32.36 10.88
CA GLU A 10 34.73 -32.88 10.68
C GLU A 10 34.44 -33.05 9.20
N LEU A 11 33.89 -34.22 8.82
CA LEU A 11 33.62 -34.60 7.45
C LEU A 11 32.13 -34.76 7.24
N THR A 12 31.68 -34.56 6.00
CA THR A 12 30.32 -34.88 5.56
C THR A 12 30.08 -36.39 5.62
N GLU A 13 28.80 -36.81 5.56
CA GLU A 13 28.43 -38.24 5.49
C GLU A 13 29.13 -39.00 4.33
N ASP A 14 29.46 -38.29 3.26
CA ASP A 14 30.16 -38.81 2.09
C ASP A 14 31.69 -38.80 2.23
N GLY A 15 32.21 -38.35 3.40
CA GLY A 15 33.66 -38.33 3.71
C GLY A 15 34.42 -37.12 3.10
N GLY A 16 33.71 -36.13 2.56
CA GLY A 16 34.28 -34.87 2.11
C GLY A 16 34.34 -33.82 3.25
N PRO A 17 35.13 -32.73 3.11
CA PRO A 17 35.15 -31.65 4.10
C PRO A 17 33.82 -30.93 4.13
N LEU A 18 33.34 -30.62 5.33
CA LEU A 18 32.15 -29.77 5.50
C LEU A 18 32.33 -28.41 4.79
N PRO A 19 31.27 -27.85 4.19
CA PRO A 19 31.23 -26.45 3.73
C PRO A 19 31.74 -25.51 4.84
N GLU A 20 32.39 -24.42 4.47
CA GLU A 20 32.96 -23.48 5.45
C GLU A 20 31.90 -22.91 6.39
N GLU A 21 30.68 -22.72 5.87
CA GLU A 21 29.51 -22.21 6.59
C GLU A 21 28.93 -23.22 7.62
N ASP A 22 29.19 -24.51 7.46
CA ASP A 22 28.67 -25.58 8.33
C ASP A 22 29.73 -26.04 9.35
N ARG A 23 30.94 -25.55 9.28
CA ARG A 23 32.03 -25.94 10.19
C ARG A 23 31.88 -25.30 11.55
N LEU A 24 32.07 -26.10 12.60
CA LEU A 24 32.16 -25.61 13.96
C LEU A 24 33.49 -24.82 14.12
N VAL A 25 33.40 -23.55 14.51
CA VAL A 25 34.58 -22.71 14.80
C VAL A 25 34.80 -22.66 16.30
N VAL A 26 36.01 -23.01 16.72
CA VAL A 26 36.38 -23.06 18.13
C VAL A 26 37.32 -21.90 18.47
N PHE A 27 36.84 -21.00 19.33
CA PHE A 27 37.67 -19.96 19.95
C PHE A 27 38.39 -20.57 21.20
N PRO A 28 39.70 -20.70 21.20
CA PRO A 28 40.38 -21.15 22.41
C PRO A 28 40.30 -20.05 23.47
N GLY A 29 40.20 -20.46 24.75
CA GLY A 29 40.10 -19.49 25.83
C GLY A 29 40.33 -20.12 27.19
N MET A 30 40.24 -19.31 28.23
CA MET A 30 40.37 -19.72 29.62
C MET A 30 39.53 -18.83 30.50
N GLU A 31 39.03 -19.40 31.59
CA GLU A 31 38.41 -18.64 32.66
C GLU A 31 39.42 -18.32 33.74
N LEU A 32 39.54 -17.05 34.09
CA LEU A 32 40.46 -16.55 35.11
C LEU A 32 39.69 -15.99 36.29
N THR A 33 40.16 -16.30 37.54
CA THR A 33 39.66 -15.61 38.73
C THR A 33 40.79 -14.70 39.24
N VAL A 34 40.65 -13.41 39.07
CA VAL A 34 41.66 -12.42 39.45
C VAL A 34 41.59 -12.02 40.93
N SER A 35 42.62 -11.33 41.45
CA SER A 35 42.74 -10.99 42.89
C SER A 35 41.64 -10.04 43.34
N VAL A 36 41.22 -9.11 42.52
CA VAL A 36 39.94 -8.45 42.67
C VAL A 36 38.91 -9.52 42.35
N PRO A 37 38.16 -10.02 43.29
CA PRO A 37 37.37 -11.24 43.06
C PRO A 37 36.38 -11.03 41.92
N CYS A 38 36.85 -11.21 40.70
CA CYS A 38 36.13 -11.15 39.44
C CYS A 38 36.57 -12.32 38.58
N GLN A 39 35.63 -13.06 38.06
CA GLN A 39 35.86 -14.03 37.00
C GLN A 39 35.82 -13.32 35.66
N ALA A 40 36.67 -13.73 34.76
CA ALA A 40 36.71 -13.23 33.37
C ALA A 40 37.10 -14.35 32.40
N LEU A 41 36.42 -14.42 31.28
CA LEU A 41 36.82 -15.24 30.14
C LEU A 41 37.86 -14.48 29.33
N VAL A 42 38.98 -15.10 29.04
CA VAL A 42 39.91 -14.62 28.02
C VAL A 42 39.73 -15.51 26.82
N VAL A 43 39.23 -14.92 25.73
CA VAL A 43 38.90 -15.61 24.48
C VAL A 43 39.89 -15.15 23.41
N PHE A 44 40.55 -16.08 22.74
CA PHE A 44 41.52 -15.82 21.69
C PHE A 44 40.93 -16.02 20.31
N ASP A 45 41.52 -15.42 19.26
CA ASP A 45 41.14 -15.70 17.89
C ASP A 45 41.07 -17.19 17.60
N ALA A 46 40.11 -17.61 16.82
CA ALA A 46 40.00 -19.01 16.38
C ALA A 46 41.25 -19.48 15.63
N GLY A 47 41.98 -18.56 14.98
CA GLY A 47 43.22 -18.86 14.27
C GLY A 47 44.50 -18.87 15.14
N VAL A 48 44.42 -18.71 16.48
CA VAL A 48 45.58 -18.83 17.35
C VAL A 48 45.98 -20.31 17.46
N SER A 49 47.27 -20.60 17.21
CA SER A 49 47.76 -21.96 17.24
C SER A 49 47.96 -22.48 18.69
N LEU A 50 48.01 -23.79 18.85
CA LEU A 50 48.25 -24.42 20.16
C LEU A 50 49.62 -24.07 20.73
N GLU A 51 50.61 -23.82 19.88
CA GLU A 51 51.96 -23.42 20.27
C GLU A 51 51.94 -21.99 20.85
N GLU A 52 51.22 -21.06 20.18
CA GLU A 52 51.05 -19.71 20.70
C GLU A 52 50.27 -19.69 22.02
N LEU A 53 49.24 -20.54 22.19
CA LEU A 53 48.50 -20.67 23.43
C LEU A 53 49.31 -21.19 24.63
N ARG A 54 50.37 -21.96 24.38
CA ARG A 54 51.28 -22.42 25.45
C ARG A 54 52.04 -21.27 26.14
N ALA A 55 52.19 -20.14 25.46
CA ALA A 55 52.83 -18.97 26.05
C ALA A 55 51.90 -18.17 26.97
N VAL A 56 50.55 -18.39 26.90
CA VAL A 56 49.55 -17.62 27.68
C VAL A 56 49.67 -17.87 29.21
N PRO A 57 49.67 -19.11 29.72
CA PRO A 57 49.84 -19.33 31.17
C PRO A 57 51.11 -18.69 31.75
N PRO A 58 52.29 -18.88 31.19
CA PRO A 58 53.50 -18.20 31.68
C PRO A 58 53.41 -16.69 31.65
N ALA A 59 52.85 -16.09 30.56
CA ALA A 59 52.61 -14.65 30.46
C ALA A 59 51.73 -14.10 31.58
N LEU A 60 50.78 -14.87 31.99
CA LEU A 60 49.87 -14.55 33.13
C LEU A 60 50.48 -14.97 34.51
N GLY A 61 51.67 -15.51 34.51
CA GLY A 61 52.31 -15.99 35.74
C GLY A 61 51.68 -17.25 36.32
N ILE A 62 51.01 -18.04 35.46
CA ILE A 62 50.35 -19.30 35.87
C ILE A 62 51.33 -20.44 35.65
N VAL A 63 51.58 -21.23 36.72
CA VAL A 63 52.37 -22.45 36.65
C VAL A 63 51.44 -23.59 36.23
N VAL A 64 51.68 -24.16 35.07
CA VAL A 64 50.91 -25.30 34.57
C VAL A 64 51.51 -26.57 35.16
N SER A 65 50.76 -27.29 35.98
CA SER A 65 51.10 -28.65 36.40
C SER A 65 50.92 -29.64 35.24
N ASP A 66 51.68 -30.74 35.27
CA ASP A 66 51.67 -31.74 34.20
C ASP A 66 50.24 -32.21 33.85
N PRO A 67 49.85 -32.10 32.58
CA PRO A 67 48.50 -32.50 32.18
C PRO A 67 48.21 -34.01 32.26
N SER A 68 49.20 -34.83 32.56
CA SER A 68 49.06 -36.28 32.73
C SER A 68 48.37 -36.70 34.03
N GLU A 69 48.22 -35.80 34.99
CA GLU A 69 47.49 -36.08 36.24
C GLU A 69 46.07 -35.40 36.14
N PRO A 70 45.02 -36.18 36.10
CA PRO A 70 43.65 -35.63 36.14
C PRO A 70 43.29 -35.22 37.57
N THR A 71 43.91 -34.22 38.09
CA THR A 71 43.58 -33.66 39.38
C THR A 71 42.45 -32.64 39.21
N HIS A 72 41.42 -32.76 40.05
CA HIS A 72 40.47 -31.68 40.31
C HIS A 72 41.25 -30.50 40.94
N LEU A 73 41.93 -29.71 40.12
CA LEU A 73 42.62 -28.53 40.63
C LEU A 73 41.55 -27.56 41.16
N PRO A 74 41.64 -27.16 42.44
CA PRO A 74 40.78 -26.10 42.96
C PRO A 74 41.02 -24.85 42.11
N THR A 75 39.95 -24.09 41.84
CA THR A 75 40.04 -22.80 41.17
C THR A 75 40.96 -21.89 41.99
N GLU A 76 42.20 -21.71 41.54
CA GLU A 76 43.17 -20.82 42.16
C GLU A 76 42.86 -19.38 41.79
N ARG A 77 42.83 -18.52 42.82
CA ARG A 77 42.72 -17.09 42.55
C ARG A 77 44.14 -16.57 42.20
N LEU A 78 44.22 -15.89 41.06
CA LEU A 78 45.48 -15.24 40.63
C LEU A 78 45.71 -13.95 41.42
N THR A 79 46.32 -14.10 42.62
CA THR A 79 46.52 -12.99 43.57
C THR A 79 47.47 -11.90 43.04
N HIS A 80 48.31 -12.23 42.08
CA HIS A 80 49.27 -11.33 41.44
C HIS A 80 48.72 -10.54 40.25
N ILE A 81 47.53 -10.84 39.80
CA ILE A 81 46.81 -10.04 38.78
C ILE A 81 45.78 -9.14 39.49
N SER A 82 46.08 -7.84 39.53
CA SER A 82 45.35 -6.88 40.35
C SER A 82 44.14 -6.27 39.70
N SER A 83 44.06 -6.32 38.37
CA SER A 83 42.98 -5.71 37.57
C SER A 83 42.79 -6.43 36.23
N LEU A 84 41.70 -6.10 35.54
CA LEU A 84 41.46 -6.58 34.16
C LEU A 84 42.46 -5.93 33.18
N ASP A 85 42.92 -4.70 33.44
CA ASP A 85 43.97 -4.03 32.67
C ASP A 85 45.29 -4.81 32.71
N ASP A 86 45.61 -5.42 33.84
CA ASP A 86 46.79 -6.20 34.04
C ASP A 86 46.83 -7.41 33.08
N ILE A 87 45.68 -8.01 32.81
CA ILE A 87 45.58 -9.10 31.82
C ILE A 87 45.93 -8.57 30.43
N TYR A 88 45.37 -7.44 30.03
CA TYR A 88 45.64 -6.83 28.71
C TYR A 88 47.14 -6.48 28.61
N ASN A 89 47.70 -5.81 29.61
CA ASN A 89 49.09 -5.39 29.58
C ASN A 89 50.07 -6.58 29.45
N ARG A 90 49.83 -7.66 30.20
CA ARG A 90 50.69 -8.84 30.15
C ARG A 90 50.60 -9.60 28.82
N LEU A 91 49.39 -9.74 28.26
CA LEU A 91 49.18 -10.44 27.00
C LEU A 91 49.61 -9.60 25.79
N ASP A 92 49.45 -8.28 25.85
CA ASP A 92 49.90 -7.36 24.77
C ASP A 92 51.43 -7.17 24.72
N GLU A 93 52.20 -7.57 25.76
CA GLU A 93 53.66 -7.66 25.71
C GLU A 93 54.12 -8.71 24.70
N HIS A 94 53.26 -9.70 24.37
CA HIS A 94 53.58 -10.75 23.40
C HIS A 94 53.07 -10.34 21.99
N PRO A 95 53.99 -10.06 21.03
CA PRO A 95 53.58 -9.54 19.70
C PRO A 95 52.61 -10.43 18.95
N PHE A 96 52.64 -11.76 19.14
CA PHE A 96 51.77 -12.72 18.46
C PHE A 96 50.40 -12.83 19.12
N LEU A 97 50.16 -12.36 20.35
CA LEU A 97 48.89 -12.30 21.05
C LEU A 97 48.22 -10.92 20.96
N LYS A 98 49.03 -9.89 20.72
CA LYS A 98 48.57 -8.50 20.73
C LYS A 98 47.39 -8.28 19.79
N GLY A 99 46.24 -7.84 20.37
CA GLY A 99 45.03 -7.60 19.65
C GLY A 99 44.33 -8.87 19.13
N ARG A 100 44.79 -10.08 19.52
CA ARG A 100 44.17 -11.37 19.12
C ARG A 100 43.44 -12.05 20.28
N PHE A 101 43.07 -11.30 21.29
CA PHE A 101 42.30 -11.77 22.43
C PHE A 101 41.29 -10.71 22.91
N ILE A 102 40.27 -11.14 23.65
CA ILE A 102 39.31 -10.27 24.33
C ILE A 102 39.09 -10.79 25.75
N VAL A 103 38.91 -9.88 26.71
CA VAL A 103 38.60 -10.21 28.09
C VAL A 103 37.15 -9.85 28.37
N LEU A 104 36.37 -10.83 28.79
CA LEU A 104 34.94 -10.70 29.09
C LEU A 104 34.71 -10.99 30.58
N PRO A 105 34.54 -9.98 31.46
CA PRO A 105 34.23 -10.17 32.87
C PRO A 105 32.83 -10.75 33.09
N HIS A 106 32.66 -11.50 34.18
CA HIS A 106 31.38 -12.01 34.62
C HIS A 106 30.52 -10.88 35.19
N VAL A 107 29.29 -10.74 34.61
CA VAL A 107 28.33 -9.68 34.97
C VAL A 107 26.94 -10.24 35.42
N GLY A 108 26.94 -11.42 36.00
CA GLY A 108 25.73 -12.07 36.48
C GLY A 108 25.16 -11.47 37.80
N ASN A 109 23.97 -11.89 38.19
CA ASN A 109 23.26 -11.39 39.39
C ASN A 109 23.88 -11.83 40.72
N ARG A 110 24.53 -12.99 40.76
CA ARG A 110 24.99 -13.67 41.99
C ARG A 110 26.43 -14.20 41.76
N GLY A 111 27.09 -14.36 42.86
CA GLY A 111 28.43 -14.91 42.88
C GLY A 111 29.46 -13.93 43.44
N ASN A 112 30.40 -14.44 44.25
CA ASN A 112 31.50 -13.64 44.80
C ASN A 112 32.48 -13.13 43.76
N PHE A 113 32.26 -13.48 42.45
CA PHE A 113 33.12 -13.19 41.33
C PHE A 113 32.47 -12.35 40.20
N SER A 114 31.18 -11.94 40.40
CA SER A 114 30.56 -10.98 39.47
C SER A 114 31.13 -9.56 39.64
N LEU A 115 31.32 -8.85 38.56
CA LEU A 115 31.76 -7.46 38.58
C LEU A 115 30.67 -6.51 39.07
N LEU A 116 29.38 -6.88 38.95
CA LEU A 116 28.23 -6.06 39.33
C LEU A 116 27.92 -6.16 40.83
N ARG A 117 28.84 -5.69 41.69
CA ARG A 117 28.72 -5.69 43.14
C ARG A 117 28.89 -4.30 43.74
N THR A 118 28.27 -4.09 44.89
CA THR A 118 28.41 -2.84 45.67
C THR A 118 29.88 -2.46 45.82
N GLY A 119 30.25 -1.23 45.52
CA GLY A 119 31.60 -0.69 45.60
C GLY A 119 32.48 -0.96 44.34
N PHE A 120 32.02 -1.65 43.33
CA PHE A 120 32.77 -1.96 42.12
C PHE A 120 32.55 -0.98 40.97
N ALA A 121 31.65 -0.03 41.09
CA ALA A 121 31.38 0.95 40.05
C ALA A 121 32.65 1.67 39.51
N PRO A 122 33.58 2.16 40.33
CA PRO A 122 34.81 2.79 39.78
C PRO A 122 35.64 1.85 38.91
N ARG A 123 35.71 0.57 39.25
CA ARG A 123 36.45 -0.45 38.47
C ARG A 123 35.74 -0.81 37.20
N TYR A 124 34.40 -0.87 37.21
CA TYR A 124 33.59 -1.09 36.01
C TYR A 124 33.79 0.05 35.02
N VAL A 125 33.80 1.28 35.50
CA VAL A 125 33.97 2.47 34.65
C VAL A 125 35.36 2.49 34.02
N SER A 126 36.39 2.21 34.83
CA SER A 126 37.82 2.31 34.38
C SER A 126 38.34 1.11 33.58
N MET A 127 37.68 -0.06 33.65
CA MET A 127 38.18 -1.26 32.95
C MET A 127 38.21 -1.09 31.41
N PRO A 128 39.15 -1.73 30.71
CA PRO A 128 39.25 -1.65 29.23
C PRO A 128 38.24 -2.54 28.54
N CYS A 129 37.53 -3.40 29.25
CA CYS A 129 36.57 -4.35 28.67
C CYS A 129 35.34 -3.62 28.11
N VAL A 130 34.93 -4.05 26.94
CA VAL A 130 33.71 -3.54 26.22
C VAL A 130 32.57 -4.57 26.21
N GLY A 131 32.86 -5.80 26.64
CA GLY A 131 31.89 -6.89 26.77
C GLY A 131 31.93 -7.58 28.11
N GLY A 132 31.04 -8.49 28.38
CA GLY A 132 30.97 -9.34 29.54
C GLY A 132 30.15 -10.60 29.27
N PHE A 133 30.08 -11.53 30.24
CA PHE A 133 29.27 -12.74 30.10
C PHE A 133 28.42 -13.00 31.34
N VAL A 134 27.33 -13.76 31.13
CA VAL A 134 26.46 -14.28 32.16
C VAL A 134 26.32 -15.80 32.02
N ASP A 135 26.25 -16.51 33.16
CA ASP A 135 25.93 -17.92 33.16
C ASP A 135 24.42 -18.09 33.00
N GLY A 136 23.99 -18.70 31.92
CA GLY A 136 22.57 -18.85 31.55
C GLY A 136 22.02 -17.67 30.76
N GLU A 137 20.72 -17.48 30.85
CA GLU A 137 20.01 -16.48 30.03
C GLU A 137 20.19 -15.04 30.56
N LEU A 138 20.35 -14.08 29.63
CA LEU A 138 20.41 -12.65 29.94
C LEU A 138 19.08 -12.13 30.54
N SER A 139 17.96 -12.77 30.20
CA SER A 139 16.65 -12.52 30.76
C SER A 139 16.60 -12.68 32.26
N ALA A 140 17.46 -13.52 32.85
CA ALA A 140 17.56 -13.77 34.28
C ALA A 140 18.26 -12.64 35.06
N LEU A 141 18.88 -11.65 34.39
CA LEU A 141 19.44 -10.49 35.07
C LEU A 141 18.34 -9.66 35.75
N ASN A 142 18.56 -9.27 37.00
CA ASN A 142 17.67 -8.33 37.67
C ASN A 142 17.71 -6.95 36.99
N GLU A 143 16.67 -6.16 37.19
CA GLU A 143 16.49 -4.87 36.52
C GLU A 143 17.66 -3.91 36.79
N GLY A 144 18.20 -3.88 38.03
CA GLY A 144 19.33 -3.02 38.37
C GLY A 144 20.60 -3.38 37.57
N ASN A 145 20.97 -4.66 37.56
CA ASN A 145 22.12 -5.13 36.78
C ASN A 145 21.94 -4.96 35.28
N ARG A 146 20.72 -5.17 34.78
CA ARG A 146 20.38 -4.94 33.39
C ARG A 146 20.60 -3.47 33.01
N ARG A 147 20.09 -2.52 33.80
CA ARG A 147 20.32 -1.09 33.59
C ARG A 147 21.80 -0.71 33.56
N ILE A 148 22.62 -1.36 34.42
CA ILE A 148 24.08 -1.12 34.44
C ILE A 148 24.70 -1.55 33.11
N VAL A 149 24.52 -2.80 32.69
CA VAL A 149 25.16 -3.31 31.46
C VAL A 149 24.62 -2.66 30.20
N GLU A 150 23.37 -2.16 30.22
CA GLU A 150 22.78 -1.35 29.15
C GLU A 150 23.30 0.10 29.13
N GLY A 151 24.16 0.51 30.07
CA GLY A 151 24.70 1.87 30.15
C GLY A 151 23.67 2.93 30.57
N LYS A 152 22.63 2.53 31.31
CA LYS A 152 21.54 3.42 31.76
C LYS A 152 21.71 3.89 33.21
N ASP A 153 22.76 3.52 33.90
CA ASP A 153 22.99 3.86 35.30
C ASP A 153 24.11 4.90 35.46
N PRO A 154 23.78 6.12 35.97
CA PRO A 154 24.79 7.16 36.16
C PRO A 154 25.86 6.83 37.16
N ALA A 155 25.56 6.05 38.22
CA ALA A 155 26.53 5.65 39.22
C ALA A 155 27.62 4.73 38.65
N TRP A 156 27.33 4.11 37.50
CA TRP A 156 28.24 3.23 36.77
C TRP A 156 28.76 3.88 35.49
N GLY A 157 28.76 5.21 35.41
CA GLY A 157 29.36 6.02 34.35
C GLY A 157 28.70 5.88 32.99
N TYR A 158 27.43 5.42 32.91
CA TYR A 158 26.72 5.14 31.67
C TYR A 158 27.51 4.19 30.72
N LYS A 159 28.44 3.40 31.25
CA LYS A 159 29.23 2.49 30.44
C LYS A 159 28.42 1.26 30.05
N LYS A 160 28.19 1.09 28.75
CA LYS A 160 27.50 -0.05 28.16
C LYS A 160 28.48 -1.21 27.93
N LEU A 161 27.99 -2.45 28.05
CA LEU A 161 28.69 -3.68 27.69
C LEU A 161 27.87 -4.54 26.75
N GLY A 162 28.55 -5.17 25.77
CA GLY A 162 27.96 -6.28 25.02
C GLY A 162 28.01 -7.56 25.86
N VAL A 163 26.85 -8.13 26.19
CA VAL A 163 26.76 -9.28 27.10
C VAL A 163 26.43 -10.55 26.34
N PHE A 164 27.23 -11.60 26.61
CA PHE A 164 27.05 -12.94 26.07
C PHE A 164 26.39 -13.84 27.08
N GLN A 165 25.46 -14.64 26.63
CA GLN A 165 24.91 -15.78 27.36
C GLN A 165 25.82 -16.98 27.21
N THR A 166 26.14 -17.68 28.28
CA THR A 166 26.94 -18.89 28.25
C THR A 166 26.20 -20.06 28.88
N SER A 167 26.45 -21.28 28.40
CA SER A 167 25.76 -22.47 28.88
C SER A 167 26.34 -23.02 30.17
N ASP A 168 27.53 -22.57 30.58
CA ASP A 168 28.31 -23.06 31.79
C ASP A 168 28.23 -24.61 31.94
N SER A 169 28.54 -25.32 30.84
CA SER A 169 28.47 -26.79 30.82
C SER A 169 29.62 -27.43 31.63
N ARG A 170 29.32 -27.95 32.83
CA ARG A 170 30.29 -28.51 33.77
C ARG A 170 30.23 -30.04 33.80
N SER A 171 29.31 -30.68 33.13
CA SER A 171 29.15 -32.13 33.13
C SER A 171 29.70 -32.76 31.85
N ARG A 172 30.16 -33.99 31.93
CA ARG A 172 30.73 -34.75 30.81
C ARG A 172 29.67 -35.25 29.84
N ASP A 173 28.40 -35.13 30.20
CA ASP A 173 27.23 -35.51 29.34
C ASP A 173 26.87 -34.41 28.35
N PHE A 174 27.48 -33.21 28.45
CA PHE A 174 27.27 -32.03 27.58
C PHE A 174 25.80 -31.58 27.47
N THR A 175 24.94 -32.02 28.39
CA THR A 175 23.47 -31.72 28.31
C THR A 175 23.15 -30.22 28.45
N GLN A 176 24.09 -29.47 28.98
CA GLN A 176 23.93 -28.00 29.12
C GLN A 176 24.48 -27.23 27.93
N LEU A 177 25.29 -27.86 27.07
CA LEU A 177 25.89 -27.19 25.93
C LEU A 177 24.83 -26.67 24.97
N GLY A 178 24.89 -25.40 24.61
CA GLY A 178 23.96 -24.74 23.72
C GLY A 178 22.62 -24.33 24.32
N ARG A 179 22.33 -24.62 25.62
CA ARG A 179 21.07 -24.20 26.25
C ARG A 179 20.92 -22.69 26.38
N ALA A 180 22.01 -21.97 26.58
CA ALA A 180 22.05 -20.52 26.49
C ALA A 180 23.08 -20.17 25.42
N SER A 181 22.64 -19.52 24.36
CA SER A 181 23.46 -19.17 23.21
C SER A 181 23.27 -17.72 22.84
N THR A 182 24.27 -17.17 22.18
CA THR A 182 24.25 -15.77 21.71
C THR A 182 24.57 -15.76 20.24
N TRP A 183 23.69 -15.12 19.47
CA TRP A 183 23.93 -14.85 18.05
C TRP A 183 24.82 -13.64 17.90
N VAL A 184 25.89 -13.76 17.12
CA VAL A 184 26.86 -12.69 16.90
C VAL A 184 27.14 -12.51 15.43
N LYS A 185 27.13 -11.26 14.97
CA LYS A 185 27.51 -10.92 13.59
C LYS A 185 29.00 -10.62 13.51
N TRP A 186 29.70 -11.30 12.64
CA TRP A 186 31.11 -11.06 12.32
C TRP A 186 31.42 -11.37 10.86
N ALA A 187 32.53 -10.83 10.36
CA ALA A 187 33.09 -11.20 9.07
C ALA A 187 34.07 -12.38 9.16
N LYS A 188 34.83 -12.46 10.25
CA LYS A 188 35.75 -13.57 10.56
C LYS A 188 35.73 -13.87 12.06
N PRO A 189 35.99 -15.12 12.47
CA PRO A 189 35.98 -15.53 13.86
C PRO A 189 37.26 -15.06 14.59
N THR A 190 37.31 -13.77 14.94
CA THR A 190 38.42 -13.13 15.64
C THR A 190 37.94 -12.44 16.93
N ALA A 191 38.88 -12.25 17.88
CA ALA A 191 38.62 -11.49 19.09
C ALA A 191 38.23 -10.03 18.79
N GLU A 192 38.82 -9.46 17.74
CA GLU A 192 38.40 -8.12 17.26
C GLU A 192 36.97 -8.10 16.77
N ALA A 193 36.51 -9.14 16.08
CA ALA A 193 35.11 -9.23 15.68
C ALA A 193 34.15 -9.29 16.89
N ILE A 194 34.52 -10.05 17.92
CA ILE A 194 33.78 -10.09 19.19
C ILE A 194 33.80 -8.71 19.86
N ARG A 195 34.96 -8.01 19.84
CA ARG A 195 35.12 -6.65 20.37
C ARG A 195 34.19 -5.66 19.64
N GLN A 196 34.15 -5.70 18.32
CA GLN A 196 33.23 -4.87 17.49
C GLN A 196 31.78 -5.20 17.80
N ALA A 197 31.44 -6.49 17.97
CA ALA A 197 30.09 -6.88 18.37
C ALA A 197 29.70 -6.31 19.75
N CYS A 198 30.61 -6.28 20.70
CA CYS A 198 30.38 -5.66 22.01
C CYS A 198 30.14 -4.15 21.91
N LEU A 199 30.90 -3.44 21.07
CA LEU A 199 30.75 -2.00 20.85
C LEU A 199 29.44 -1.63 20.17
N ALA A 200 28.92 -2.50 19.31
CA ALA A 200 27.65 -2.35 18.60
C ALA A 200 26.63 -3.41 19.02
N SER A 201 26.50 -3.66 20.33
CA SER A 201 25.75 -4.80 20.87
C SER A 201 24.30 -4.85 20.43
N GLU A 202 23.62 -3.71 20.28
CA GLU A 202 22.23 -3.65 19.79
C GLU A 202 22.09 -4.10 18.33
N SER A 203 23.14 -3.97 17.55
CA SER A 203 23.17 -4.33 16.15
C SER A 203 23.71 -5.74 15.90
N ARG A 204 24.73 -6.16 16.68
CA ARG A 204 25.51 -7.36 16.40
C ARG A 204 25.31 -8.53 17.35
N ILE A 205 24.65 -8.31 18.49
CA ILE A 205 24.42 -9.35 19.51
C ILE A 205 22.90 -9.57 19.64
N ALA A 206 22.47 -10.83 19.55
CA ALA A 206 21.09 -11.21 19.77
C ALA A 206 21.00 -12.52 20.57
N GLN A 207 19.91 -12.70 21.33
CA GLN A 207 19.64 -13.93 22.10
C GLN A 207 18.88 -14.96 21.25
N GLU A 208 18.15 -14.50 20.23
CA GLU A 208 17.43 -15.34 19.27
C GLU A 208 18.00 -15.13 17.87
N GLN A 209 17.72 -16.07 16.97
CA GLN A 209 18.16 -15.98 15.60
C GLN A 209 17.59 -14.74 14.92
N PRO A 210 18.42 -13.81 14.44
CA PRO A 210 17.95 -12.61 13.78
C PRO A 210 17.19 -12.92 12.49
N ALA A 211 16.03 -12.29 12.30
CA ALA A 211 15.34 -12.32 11.04
C ALA A 211 15.97 -11.34 10.04
N TYR A 212 15.97 -11.71 8.78
CA TYR A 212 16.41 -10.84 7.69
C TYR A 212 15.21 -10.26 6.91
N PRO A 213 15.36 -9.07 6.31
CA PRO A 213 14.36 -8.52 5.42
C PRO A 213 13.95 -9.49 4.32
N SER A 214 12.64 -9.67 4.13
CA SER A 214 12.08 -10.61 3.14
C SER A 214 12.34 -10.19 1.69
N SER A 215 12.60 -8.90 1.48
CA SER A 215 12.92 -8.30 0.19
C SER A 215 14.31 -7.65 0.28
N ARG A 216 15.26 -8.13 -0.52
CA ARG A 216 16.64 -7.64 -0.48
C ARG A 216 17.36 -7.85 -1.81
N ILE A 217 18.30 -6.98 -2.09
CA ILE A 217 19.27 -7.13 -3.18
C ILE A 217 20.41 -8.01 -2.65
N GLU A 218 20.73 -9.09 -3.35
CA GLU A 218 21.76 -10.05 -2.94
C GLU A 218 23.13 -9.72 -3.52
N PHE A 219 23.15 -9.27 -4.77
CA PHE A 219 24.40 -8.90 -5.43
C PHE A 219 24.17 -7.91 -6.57
N VAL A 220 25.22 -7.24 -6.95
CA VAL A 220 25.30 -6.40 -8.15
C VAL A 220 26.57 -6.74 -8.92
N ARG A 221 26.41 -7.03 -10.22
CA ARG A 221 27.50 -7.24 -11.16
C ARG A 221 27.42 -6.24 -12.29
N VAL A 222 28.53 -5.57 -12.54
CA VAL A 222 28.65 -4.61 -13.65
C VAL A 222 29.80 -5.02 -14.53
N SER A 223 29.53 -5.12 -15.82
CA SER A 223 30.56 -5.39 -16.84
C SER A 223 30.45 -4.40 -17.99
N ASN A 224 31.59 -4.11 -18.60
CA ASN A 224 31.71 -3.20 -19.73
C ASN A 224 31.21 -1.76 -19.46
N SER A 225 31.27 -1.26 -18.23
CA SER A 225 31.04 0.15 -17.96
C SER A 225 32.27 0.97 -18.40
N LYS A 226 32.02 2.14 -18.97
CA LYS A 226 33.10 3.07 -19.36
C LYS A 226 33.80 3.64 -18.14
N PHE A 227 33.09 3.78 -17.03
CA PHE A 227 33.61 4.46 -15.85
C PHE A 227 33.98 3.47 -14.73
N LEU A 228 33.12 2.56 -14.34
CA LEU A 228 33.42 1.55 -13.34
C LEU A 228 34.18 0.37 -13.96
N GLY A 229 35.20 -0.11 -13.27
CA GLY A 229 35.80 -1.41 -13.51
C GLY A 229 34.78 -2.53 -13.36
N PRO A 230 35.13 -3.78 -13.67
CA PRO A 230 34.27 -4.89 -13.37
C PRO A 230 33.89 -4.87 -11.88
N VAL A 231 32.59 -4.89 -11.60
CA VAL A 231 32.03 -4.94 -10.23
C VAL A 231 31.43 -6.32 -10.04
N ASP A 232 31.82 -6.99 -8.97
CA ASP A 232 31.08 -8.15 -8.40
C ASP A 232 30.97 -7.91 -6.90
N LEU A 233 29.83 -7.41 -6.46
CA LEU A 233 29.57 -6.99 -5.09
C LEU A 233 28.41 -7.79 -4.52
N ALA A 234 28.68 -8.70 -3.59
CA ALA A 234 27.67 -9.33 -2.76
C ALA A 234 27.21 -8.36 -1.67
N LEU A 235 25.90 -8.09 -1.61
CA LEU A 235 25.32 -7.18 -0.64
C LEU A 235 24.84 -7.92 0.61
N ASN A 236 25.05 -7.30 1.77
CA ASN A 236 24.52 -7.82 3.01
C ASN A 236 22.99 -7.58 3.08
N PRO A 237 22.20 -8.50 3.64
CA PRO A 237 20.76 -8.34 3.74
C PRO A 237 20.30 -7.15 4.60
N GLN A 238 21.15 -6.53 5.39
CA GLN A 238 20.80 -5.48 6.34
C GLN A 238 21.35 -4.10 5.90
N TYR A 239 22.56 -3.69 6.32
CA TYR A 239 23.11 -2.39 5.97
C TYR A 239 24.41 -2.50 5.19
N CYS A 240 24.43 -1.92 4.01
CA CYS A 240 25.56 -1.82 3.11
C CYS A 240 25.96 -0.35 2.95
N ALA A 241 27.20 -0.01 3.25
CA ALA A 241 27.75 1.32 3.03
C ALA A 241 28.75 1.30 1.86
N VAL A 242 28.58 2.24 0.94
CA VAL A 242 29.49 2.47 -0.19
C VAL A 242 30.29 3.72 0.09
N ILE A 243 31.60 3.59 0.30
CA ILE A 243 32.47 4.70 0.65
C ILE A 243 33.57 4.92 -0.40
N GLY A 244 34.22 6.06 -0.36
CA GLY A 244 35.34 6.39 -1.27
C GLY A 244 35.46 7.90 -1.50
N GLY A 245 36.52 8.32 -2.14
CA GLY A 245 36.76 9.70 -2.53
C GLY A 245 35.71 10.28 -3.48
N ARG A 246 35.78 11.58 -3.75
CA ARG A 246 34.92 12.19 -4.79
C ARG A 246 35.34 11.66 -6.16
N GLY A 247 34.35 11.36 -7.01
CA GLY A 247 34.60 10.89 -8.38
C GLY A 247 35.00 9.40 -8.48
N THR A 248 34.99 8.61 -7.42
CA THR A 248 35.39 7.17 -7.43
C THR A 248 34.30 6.23 -7.92
N GLY A 249 33.05 6.71 -8.14
CA GLY A 249 31.98 5.89 -8.72
C GLY A 249 30.89 5.41 -7.76
N LYS A 250 30.88 5.87 -6.52
CA LYS A 250 29.82 5.53 -5.53
C LYS A 250 28.42 5.77 -6.06
N SER A 251 28.14 7.02 -6.46
CA SER A 251 26.84 7.41 -7.04
C SER A 251 26.55 6.64 -8.32
N SER A 252 27.58 6.36 -9.14
CA SER A 252 27.40 5.59 -10.37
C SER A 252 26.94 4.17 -10.09
N LEU A 253 27.47 3.49 -9.07
CA LEU A 253 27.00 2.16 -8.68
C LEU A 253 25.51 2.17 -8.28
N LEU A 254 25.12 3.12 -7.42
CA LEU A 254 23.72 3.21 -6.97
C LEU A 254 22.77 3.50 -8.13
N GLU A 255 23.15 4.38 -9.06
CA GLU A 255 22.35 4.67 -10.25
C GLU A 255 22.32 3.49 -11.24
N TYR A 256 23.36 2.64 -11.31
CA TYR A 256 23.35 1.42 -12.12
C TYR A 256 22.41 0.37 -11.53
N ILE A 257 22.35 0.21 -10.22
CA ILE A 257 21.34 -0.64 -9.55
C ILE A 257 19.95 -0.14 -9.88
N ARG A 258 19.74 1.16 -9.75
CA ARG A 258 18.45 1.80 -10.03
C ARG A 258 18.05 1.65 -11.49
N TRP A 259 18.97 1.85 -12.43
CA TRP A 259 18.74 1.62 -13.86
C TRP A 259 18.39 0.17 -14.16
N ALA A 260 19.13 -0.79 -13.62
CA ALA A 260 18.86 -2.22 -13.85
C ALA A 260 17.48 -2.63 -13.34
N LEU A 261 17.02 -2.05 -12.23
CA LEU A 261 15.71 -2.25 -11.65
C LEU A 261 14.64 -1.26 -12.17
N CYS A 262 14.86 -0.72 -13.39
CA CYS A 262 13.88 0.07 -14.13
C CYS A 262 13.51 1.40 -13.47
N ASP A 263 14.53 2.12 -13.00
CA ASP A 263 14.41 3.52 -12.56
C ASP A 263 13.36 3.78 -11.48
N GLN A 264 13.32 2.92 -10.49
CA GLN A 264 12.41 3.05 -9.35
C GLN A 264 12.92 4.05 -8.29
N PRO A 265 11.99 4.64 -7.57
CA PRO A 265 10.57 4.72 -7.88
C PRO A 265 10.33 5.51 -9.18
N ALA A 266 9.26 5.16 -9.89
CA ALA A 266 8.85 5.97 -11.05
C ALA A 266 8.65 7.41 -10.58
N SER A 267 9.23 8.35 -11.30
CA SER A 267 9.16 9.76 -10.94
C SER A 267 7.89 10.37 -11.51
N ASP A 268 7.13 11.10 -10.67
CA ASP A 268 6.06 12.00 -11.12
C ASP A 268 6.63 13.39 -11.49
N LEU A 269 7.97 13.53 -11.49
CA LEU A 269 8.66 14.76 -11.87
C LEU A 269 8.64 14.90 -13.39
N ASP A 270 8.57 16.14 -13.87
CA ASP A 270 8.70 16.45 -15.28
C ASP A 270 10.07 15.99 -15.81
N ASP A 271 10.12 15.58 -17.09
CA ASP A 271 11.36 15.15 -17.76
C ASP A 271 12.47 16.23 -17.73
N ASP A 272 12.12 17.47 -17.46
CA ASP A 272 13.03 18.60 -17.29
C ASP A 272 13.64 18.74 -15.88
N ASP A 273 13.28 17.87 -14.92
CA ASP A 273 13.87 17.90 -13.59
C ASP A 273 15.40 17.71 -13.64
N PRO A 274 16.19 18.61 -13.05
CA PRO A 274 17.65 18.56 -13.11
C PRO A 274 18.26 17.26 -12.55
N VAL A 275 17.60 16.61 -11.57
CA VAL A 275 18.07 15.36 -10.97
C VAL A 275 17.86 14.21 -11.93
N LEU A 276 16.68 14.14 -12.58
CA LEU A 276 16.40 13.11 -13.59
C LEU A 276 17.33 13.26 -14.80
N LYS A 277 17.50 14.48 -15.31
CA LYS A 277 18.37 14.77 -16.42
C LYS A 277 19.83 14.36 -16.13
N ARG A 278 20.38 14.76 -14.99
CA ARG A 278 21.71 14.37 -14.55
C ARG A 278 21.89 12.84 -14.46
N ARG A 279 20.87 12.12 -14.04
CA ARG A 279 20.87 10.67 -13.95
C ARG A 279 20.87 10.01 -15.32
N HIS A 280 19.99 10.45 -16.21
CA HIS A 280 19.94 9.98 -17.59
C HIS A 280 21.26 10.24 -18.31
N ASP A 281 21.85 11.43 -18.13
CA ASP A 281 23.14 11.78 -18.69
C ASP A 281 24.26 10.88 -18.18
N LEU A 282 24.29 10.56 -16.87
CA LEU A 282 25.26 9.65 -16.28
C LEU A 282 25.15 8.24 -16.87
N VAL A 283 23.96 7.68 -16.96
CA VAL A 283 23.72 6.34 -17.54
C VAL A 283 24.08 6.34 -19.02
N ALA A 284 23.65 7.36 -19.78
CA ALA A 284 23.97 7.49 -21.19
C ALA A 284 25.47 7.59 -21.45
N ALA A 285 26.18 8.39 -20.66
CA ALA A 285 27.61 8.59 -20.82
C ALA A 285 28.47 7.36 -20.45
N THR A 286 28.00 6.53 -19.52
CA THR A 286 28.81 5.48 -18.91
C THR A 286 28.42 4.05 -19.26
N LEU A 287 27.18 3.81 -19.68
CA LEU A 287 26.67 2.46 -20.04
C LEU A 287 26.23 2.35 -21.51
N ALA A 288 25.58 3.37 -22.06
CA ALA A 288 24.78 3.21 -23.28
C ALA A 288 25.58 2.87 -24.54
N GLN A 289 26.85 3.29 -24.64
CA GLN A 289 27.62 3.23 -25.90
C GLN A 289 28.47 1.96 -26.10
N ILE A 290 28.61 1.11 -25.09
CA ILE A 290 29.62 0.04 -25.09
C ILE A 290 29.11 -1.36 -24.77
N GLY A 291 27.80 -1.58 -24.81
CA GLY A 291 27.22 -2.88 -24.51
C GLY A 291 27.42 -3.30 -23.05
N ALA A 292 27.27 -2.36 -22.13
CA ALA A 292 27.37 -2.62 -20.72
C ALA A 292 26.23 -3.54 -20.23
N THR A 293 26.56 -4.41 -19.27
CA THR A 293 25.61 -5.30 -18.62
C THR A 293 25.62 -5.04 -17.12
N VAL A 294 24.42 -4.89 -16.55
CA VAL A 294 24.21 -4.82 -15.11
C VAL A 294 23.28 -5.95 -14.70
N ASP A 295 23.80 -6.84 -13.86
CA ASP A 295 23.03 -7.92 -13.24
C ASP A 295 22.76 -7.55 -11.78
N VAL A 296 21.49 -7.63 -11.37
CA VAL A 296 21.07 -7.42 -9.99
C VAL A 296 20.35 -8.68 -9.49
N GLY A 297 20.94 -9.33 -8.50
CA GLY A 297 20.30 -10.42 -7.78
C GLY A 297 19.37 -9.86 -6.71
N TYR A 298 18.14 -10.33 -6.65
CA TYR A 298 17.11 -9.88 -5.72
C TYR A 298 16.40 -11.09 -5.12
N SER A 299 16.30 -11.15 -3.80
CA SER A 299 15.50 -12.15 -3.09
C SER A 299 14.22 -11.52 -2.58
N LYS A 300 13.10 -12.19 -2.82
CA LYS A 300 11.77 -11.79 -2.32
C LYS A 300 11.06 -12.99 -1.74
N ASN A 301 10.81 -12.97 -0.43
CA ASN A 301 10.18 -14.06 0.30
C ASN A 301 10.89 -15.43 0.09
N GLY A 302 12.21 -15.40 0.01
CA GLY A 302 13.03 -16.60 -0.20
C GLY A 302 13.21 -17.02 -1.66
N VAL A 303 12.47 -16.45 -2.61
CA VAL A 303 12.62 -16.73 -4.05
C VAL A 303 13.68 -15.79 -4.64
N ARG A 304 14.65 -16.35 -5.33
CA ARG A 304 15.76 -15.62 -5.93
C ARG A 304 15.44 -15.17 -7.35
N HIS A 305 15.65 -13.90 -7.63
CA HIS A 305 15.47 -13.29 -8.94
C HIS A 305 16.79 -12.69 -9.41
N VAL A 306 17.07 -12.76 -10.70
CA VAL A 306 18.20 -12.05 -11.30
C VAL A 306 17.70 -11.21 -12.46
N VAL A 307 17.80 -9.90 -12.33
CA VAL A 307 17.52 -8.97 -13.43
C VAL A 307 18.82 -8.70 -14.14
N ARG A 308 18.84 -8.90 -15.45
CA ARG A 308 19.95 -8.53 -16.34
C ARG A 308 19.49 -7.45 -17.29
N ARG A 309 20.07 -6.28 -17.20
CA ARG A 309 19.83 -5.19 -18.14
C ARG A 309 21.07 -4.94 -18.98
N LYS A 310 20.93 -5.01 -20.29
CA LYS A 310 21.99 -4.67 -21.26
C LYS A 310 21.69 -3.34 -21.91
N SER A 311 22.71 -2.54 -22.15
CA SER A 311 22.57 -1.23 -22.78
C SER A 311 22.57 -1.29 -24.33
N HIS A 312 23.29 -2.25 -24.92
CA HIS A 312 23.35 -2.44 -26.37
C HIS A 312 23.68 -3.90 -26.73
N PRO A 313 22.82 -4.65 -27.48
CA PRO A 313 21.45 -4.29 -27.74
C PRO A 313 20.65 -4.09 -26.43
N GLN A 314 19.64 -3.24 -26.46
CA GLN A 314 18.84 -2.96 -25.27
C GLN A 314 17.98 -4.18 -24.93
N GLU A 315 18.31 -4.86 -23.84
CA GLU A 315 17.63 -6.05 -23.38
C GLU A 315 17.35 -5.96 -21.87
N LEU A 316 16.15 -6.38 -21.47
CA LEU A 316 15.77 -6.53 -20.09
C LEU A 316 15.31 -7.97 -19.87
N LEU A 317 16.09 -8.73 -19.10
CA LEU A 317 15.91 -10.15 -18.87
C LEU A 317 15.73 -10.42 -17.38
N LEU A 318 14.84 -11.34 -17.07
CA LEU A 318 14.58 -11.81 -15.70
C LEU A 318 14.79 -13.32 -15.64
N LYS A 319 15.47 -13.76 -14.60
CA LYS A 319 15.63 -15.17 -14.23
C LYS A 319 15.06 -15.37 -12.82
N ILE A 320 14.29 -16.44 -12.60
CA ILE A 320 13.73 -16.82 -11.31
C ILE A 320 14.35 -18.16 -10.89
N ASP A 321 14.98 -18.22 -9.74
CA ASP A 321 15.69 -19.37 -9.20
C ASP A 321 16.58 -20.08 -10.25
N ALA A 322 16.28 -21.31 -10.58
CA ALA A 322 17.02 -22.13 -11.53
C ALA A 322 16.52 -22.03 -12.99
N GLU A 323 15.47 -21.21 -13.25
CA GLU A 323 14.91 -21.06 -14.58
C GLU A 323 15.88 -20.35 -15.54
N GLU A 324 15.58 -20.37 -16.84
CA GLU A 324 16.33 -19.61 -17.82
C GLU A 324 15.90 -18.13 -17.84
N TYR A 325 16.75 -17.28 -18.41
CA TYR A 325 16.43 -15.86 -18.60
C TYR A 325 15.29 -15.69 -19.60
N ARG A 326 14.27 -14.93 -19.24
CA ARG A 326 13.16 -14.50 -20.10
C ARG A 326 13.14 -13.00 -20.27
N GLN A 327 12.70 -12.52 -21.42
CA GLN A 327 12.47 -11.11 -21.63
C GLN A 327 11.25 -10.63 -20.86
N VAL A 328 11.34 -9.45 -20.24
CA VAL A 328 10.28 -8.86 -19.42
C VAL A 328 10.16 -7.37 -19.69
N SER A 329 9.02 -6.80 -19.33
CA SER A 329 8.78 -5.36 -19.38
C SER A 329 9.33 -4.66 -18.12
N GLU A 330 9.55 -3.35 -18.21
CA GLU A 330 9.96 -2.55 -17.04
C GLU A 330 8.88 -2.54 -15.95
N GLU A 331 7.61 -2.58 -16.33
CA GLU A 331 6.48 -2.61 -15.39
C GLU A 331 6.45 -3.92 -14.59
N GLU A 332 6.73 -5.05 -15.24
CA GLU A 332 6.84 -6.34 -14.55
C GLU A 332 7.96 -6.31 -13.51
N VAL A 333 9.14 -5.76 -13.85
CA VAL A 333 10.26 -5.64 -12.91
C VAL A 333 9.90 -4.71 -11.76
N ARG A 334 9.31 -3.54 -12.03
CA ARG A 334 8.89 -2.59 -10.99
C ARG A 334 7.86 -3.17 -10.02
N SER A 335 6.93 -3.96 -10.51
CA SER A 335 5.90 -4.61 -9.70
C SER A 335 6.46 -5.78 -8.88
N LEU A 336 7.31 -6.59 -9.49
CA LEU A 336 7.84 -7.80 -8.86
C LEU A 336 8.95 -7.48 -7.86
N LEU A 337 9.88 -6.58 -8.22
CA LEU A 337 11.13 -6.30 -7.50
C LEU A 337 11.23 -4.82 -7.12
N PRO A 338 10.38 -4.34 -6.21
CA PRO A 338 10.36 -2.93 -5.84
C PRO A 338 11.62 -2.52 -5.07
N ILE A 339 12.07 -1.27 -5.31
CA ILE A 339 13.09 -0.57 -4.51
C ILE A 339 12.63 0.86 -4.20
N GLN A 340 13.19 1.45 -3.17
CA GLN A 340 13.15 2.90 -2.92
C GLN A 340 14.54 3.47 -3.06
N ALA A 341 14.77 4.31 -4.06
CA ALA A 341 16.09 4.86 -4.34
C ALA A 341 16.03 6.38 -4.47
N TYR A 342 16.98 7.06 -3.83
CA TYR A 342 17.12 8.51 -3.81
C TYR A 342 18.53 8.91 -4.23
N SER A 343 18.63 9.73 -5.28
CA SER A 343 19.89 10.32 -5.74
C SER A 343 20.33 11.46 -4.80
N GLN A 344 21.59 11.84 -4.89
CA GLN A 344 22.17 12.93 -4.10
C GLN A 344 21.32 14.20 -4.18
N LYS A 345 21.01 14.80 -3.03
CA LYS A 345 20.14 15.99 -2.88
C LYS A 345 18.69 15.83 -3.38
N GLN A 346 18.26 14.63 -3.68
CA GLN A 346 16.87 14.42 -4.10
C GLN A 346 15.88 14.67 -2.95
N LEU A 347 16.28 14.33 -1.72
CA LEU A 347 15.45 14.57 -0.54
C LEU A 347 15.35 16.07 -0.17
N SER A 348 16.28 16.91 -0.63
CA SER A 348 16.29 18.35 -0.36
C SER A 348 15.68 19.22 -1.46
N GLY A 349 15.30 18.63 -2.61
CA GLY A 349 14.63 19.33 -3.72
C GLY A 349 13.25 19.87 -3.37
N VAL A 350 12.94 21.16 -3.67
CA VAL A 350 11.70 21.84 -3.22
C VAL A 350 10.43 21.18 -3.78
N GLY A 351 10.43 20.77 -5.05
CA GLY A 351 9.27 20.13 -5.68
C GLY A 351 9.12 18.64 -5.34
N ALA A 352 10.24 17.96 -5.06
CA ALA A 352 10.26 16.53 -4.76
C ALA A 352 9.66 16.20 -3.38
N ARG A 353 9.64 17.15 -2.43
CA ARG A 353 9.27 16.89 -1.03
C ARG A 353 7.78 16.70 -0.81
N GLN A 354 6.93 17.46 -1.50
CA GLN A 354 5.47 17.30 -1.37
C GLN A 354 5.00 16.03 -2.09
N SER A 355 5.53 15.77 -3.29
CA SER A 355 5.24 14.53 -4.03
C SER A 355 5.75 13.30 -3.27
N GLU A 356 6.91 13.40 -2.62
CA GLU A 356 7.46 12.32 -1.82
C GLU A 356 6.63 12.06 -0.56
N LEU A 357 6.20 13.10 0.15
CA LEU A 357 5.32 12.96 1.31
C LEU A 357 3.98 12.32 0.91
N LYS A 358 3.43 12.72 -0.24
CA LYS A 358 2.23 12.09 -0.81
C LYS A 358 2.50 10.61 -1.12
N ARG A 359 3.63 10.30 -1.74
CA ARG A 359 4.02 8.91 -2.05
C ARG A 359 4.21 8.07 -0.79
N MET A 360 4.79 8.63 0.27
CA MET A 360 4.92 7.96 1.58
C MET A 360 3.55 7.72 2.23
N LEU A 361 2.63 8.65 2.07
CA LEU A 361 1.26 8.53 2.56
C LEU A 361 0.48 7.43 1.81
N GLU A 362 0.61 7.36 0.50
CA GLU A 362 -0.15 6.44 -0.35
C GLU A 362 0.54 5.07 -0.49
N GLY A 363 1.87 5.01 -0.37
CA GLY A 363 2.69 3.86 -0.69
C GLY A 363 2.29 2.56 0.00
N PRO A 364 2.13 2.52 1.34
CA PRO A 364 1.77 1.32 2.07
C PRO A 364 0.40 0.73 1.70
N SER A 365 -0.53 1.59 1.25
CA SER A 365 -1.90 1.20 0.86
C SER A 365 -2.16 1.40 -0.64
N ARG A 366 -1.11 1.46 -1.45
CA ARG A 366 -1.21 1.76 -2.89
C ARG A 366 -2.17 0.85 -3.64
N ASP A 367 -2.11 -0.45 -3.39
CA ASP A 367 -2.97 -1.42 -4.09
C ASP A 367 -4.43 -1.29 -3.67
N GLU A 368 -4.68 -1.01 -2.40
CA GLU A 368 -6.03 -0.73 -1.89
C GLU A 368 -6.58 0.57 -2.46
N LEU A 369 -5.81 1.66 -2.42
CA LEU A 369 -6.18 2.94 -3.00
C LEU A 369 -6.43 2.83 -4.51
N ARG A 370 -5.59 2.07 -5.23
CA ARG A 370 -5.78 1.81 -6.67
C ARG A 370 -7.10 1.10 -6.93
N ARG A 371 -7.42 0.03 -6.18
CA ARG A 371 -8.70 -0.68 -6.31
C ARG A 371 -9.89 0.23 -6.03
N LEU A 372 -9.83 1.00 -4.94
CA LEU A 372 -10.89 1.93 -4.57
C LEU A 372 -11.11 3.01 -5.64
N ASN A 373 -10.02 3.58 -6.18
CA ASN A 373 -10.10 4.55 -7.27
C ASN A 373 -10.64 3.93 -8.56
N GLN A 374 -10.25 2.70 -8.91
CA GLN A 374 -10.84 1.98 -10.06
C GLN A 374 -12.32 1.72 -9.88
N GLN A 375 -12.77 1.36 -8.68
CA GLN A 375 -14.19 1.20 -8.35
C GLN A 375 -14.93 2.53 -8.44
N LEU A 376 -14.33 3.63 -8.00
CA LEU A 376 -14.89 4.98 -8.08
C LEU A 376 -15.10 5.39 -9.55
N GLU A 377 -14.09 5.21 -10.40
CA GLU A 377 -14.20 5.51 -11.84
C GLU A 377 -15.22 4.60 -12.53
N SER A 378 -15.27 3.32 -12.17
CA SER A 378 -16.29 2.40 -12.69
C SER A 378 -17.70 2.82 -12.30
N ALA A 379 -17.90 3.28 -11.06
CA ALA A 379 -19.17 3.78 -10.59
C ALA A 379 -19.59 5.09 -11.32
N ARG A 380 -18.64 6.01 -11.58
CA ARG A 380 -18.85 7.21 -12.40
C ARG A 380 -19.27 6.86 -13.82
N ALA A 381 -18.57 5.93 -14.45
CA ALA A 381 -18.91 5.45 -15.80
C ALA A 381 -20.29 4.79 -15.84
N ALA A 382 -20.61 3.96 -14.85
CA ALA A 382 -21.93 3.33 -14.73
C ALA A 382 -23.05 4.36 -14.55
N MET A 383 -22.86 5.40 -13.72
CA MET A 383 -23.83 6.50 -13.60
C MET A 383 -24.06 7.20 -14.93
N ARG A 384 -22.99 7.51 -15.69
CA ARG A 384 -23.13 8.13 -17.02
C ARG A 384 -23.91 7.23 -17.98
N GLY A 385 -23.67 5.92 -17.95
CA GLY A 385 -24.40 4.94 -18.76
C GLY A 385 -25.88 4.81 -18.39
N LEU A 386 -26.20 4.85 -17.11
CA LEU A 386 -27.59 4.74 -16.63
C LEU A 386 -28.38 6.04 -16.75
N PHE A 387 -27.75 7.17 -17.03
CA PHE A 387 -28.37 8.49 -16.98
C PHE A 387 -29.49 8.68 -17.98
N SER A 388 -29.40 8.14 -19.19
CA SER A 388 -30.44 8.21 -20.20
C SER A 388 -31.72 7.52 -19.73
N SER A 389 -31.62 6.31 -19.17
CA SER A 389 -32.73 5.55 -18.63
C SER A 389 -33.33 6.22 -17.38
N PHE A 390 -32.49 6.80 -16.52
CA PHE A 390 -32.95 7.62 -15.40
C PHE A 390 -33.75 8.84 -15.86
N GLN A 391 -33.30 9.54 -16.91
CA GLN A 391 -34.05 10.67 -17.48
C GLN A 391 -35.36 10.23 -18.07
N GLU A 392 -35.41 9.09 -18.76
CA GLU A 392 -36.64 8.53 -19.33
C GLU A 392 -37.64 8.19 -18.23
N HIS A 393 -37.17 7.52 -17.15
CA HIS A 393 -38.01 7.26 -15.98
C HIS A 393 -38.63 8.53 -15.41
N ARG A 394 -37.83 9.59 -15.21
CA ARG A 394 -38.34 10.86 -14.68
C ARG A 394 -39.35 11.53 -15.61
N ARG A 395 -39.10 11.55 -16.94
CA ARG A 395 -40.01 12.10 -17.93
C ARG A 395 -41.34 11.33 -17.95
N ALA A 396 -41.26 10.00 -17.94
CA ALA A 396 -42.45 9.15 -17.90
C ALA A 396 -43.25 9.37 -16.61
N LYS A 397 -42.61 9.50 -15.47
CA LYS A 397 -43.24 9.79 -14.17
C LYS A 397 -43.95 11.15 -14.16
N ALA A 398 -43.29 12.18 -14.67
CA ALA A 398 -43.89 13.52 -14.81
C ALA A 398 -45.09 13.50 -15.78
N GLU A 399 -45.02 12.73 -16.87
CA GLU A 399 -46.10 12.55 -17.84
C GLU A 399 -47.32 11.86 -17.21
N VAL A 400 -47.11 10.80 -16.42
CA VAL A 400 -48.16 10.14 -15.64
C VAL A 400 -48.84 11.13 -14.70
N GLY A 401 -48.09 11.99 -14.00
CA GLY A 401 -48.62 13.03 -13.13
C GLY A 401 -49.50 14.03 -13.89
N ARG A 402 -48.99 14.55 -15.03
CA ARG A 402 -49.73 15.50 -15.87
C ARG A 402 -51.04 14.88 -16.41
N LEU A 403 -50.96 13.68 -16.97
CA LEU A 403 -52.13 12.96 -17.50
C LEU A 403 -53.15 12.66 -16.41
N ALA A 404 -52.74 12.38 -15.18
CA ALA A 404 -53.65 12.17 -14.06
C ALA A 404 -54.45 13.44 -13.71
N VAL A 405 -53.83 14.63 -13.75
CA VAL A 405 -54.49 15.92 -13.54
C VAL A 405 -55.51 16.21 -14.66
N GLU A 406 -55.10 16.01 -15.92
CA GLU A 406 -56.01 16.20 -17.09
C GLU A 406 -57.24 15.26 -17.01
N LEU A 407 -57.02 13.98 -16.73
CA LEU A 407 -58.10 13.00 -16.55
C LEU A 407 -59.07 13.38 -15.42
N SER A 408 -58.53 13.88 -14.28
CA SER A 408 -59.39 14.37 -13.19
C SER A 408 -60.22 15.58 -13.63
N SER A 409 -59.65 16.49 -14.41
CA SER A 409 -60.37 17.64 -14.96
C SER A 409 -61.49 17.22 -15.91
N LEU A 410 -61.18 16.33 -16.87
CA LEU A 410 -62.15 15.82 -17.84
C LEU A 410 -63.27 15.05 -17.13
N SER A 411 -62.95 14.21 -16.18
CA SER A 411 -63.96 13.46 -15.41
C SER A 411 -64.98 14.40 -14.71
N ARG A 412 -64.46 15.51 -14.12
CA ARG A 412 -65.31 16.52 -13.51
C ARG A 412 -66.19 17.29 -14.55
N GLN A 413 -65.61 17.53 -15.74
CA GLN A 413 -66.36 18.18 -16.82
C GLN A 413 -67.53 17.30 -17.29
N ILE A 414 -67.31 16.02 -17.56
CA ILE A 414 -68.32 15.02 -17.94
C ILE A 414 -69.44 14.93 -16.87
N GLU A 415 -68.99 14.85 -15.57
CA GLU A 415 -69.98 14.79 -14.48
C GLU A 415 -70.87 16.02 -14.42
N ARG A 416 -70.33 17.23 -14.65
CA ARG A 416 -71.06 18.48 -14.69
C ARG A 416 -72.13 18.51 -15.87
N LEU A 417 -71.64 18.07 -17.05
CA LEU A 417 -72.53 18.00 -18.23
C LEU A 417 -73.69 17.00 -18.02
N ARG A 418 -73.39 15.83 -17.46
CA ARG A 418 -74.40 14.83 -17.10
C ARG A 418 -75.35 15.36 -16.05
N LYS A 419 -74.91 16.13 -15.06
CA LYS A 419 -75.77 16.79 -14.09
C LYS A 419 -76.72 17.88 -14.69
N SER A 420 -76.30 18.51 -15.79
CA SER A 420 -77.17 19.53 -16.46
C SER A 420 -78.28 18.94 -17.29
N MET A 421 -78.33 17.63 -17.50
CA MET A 421 -79.37 16.90 -18.20
C MET A 421 -80.50 16.43 -17.24
N LYS A 422 -80.84 17.22 -16.23
CA LYS A 422 -81.74 16.84 -15.13
C LYS A 422 -83.23 16.55 -15.54
N ASP A 423 -83.66 16.99 -16.75
CA ASP A 423 -85.06 16.84 -17.21
C ASP A 423 -85.26 15.61 -18.12
N VAL A 424 -84.24 14.75 -18.23
CA VAL A 424 -84.37 13.47 -18.93
C VAL A 424 -85.06 12.44 -18.00
N SER A 425 -85.88 11.57 -18.57
CA SER A 425 -86.65 10.59 -17.78
C SER A 425 -85.60 9.68 -17.01
N PRO A 426 -85.96 9.27 -15.78
CA PRO A 426 -84.97 8.41 -14.99
C PRO A 426 -84.64 7.13 -15.72
N SER A 427 -85.48 6.56 -16.56
CA SER A 427 -85.24 5.40 -17.39
C SER A 427 -84.20 5.68 -18.53
N ASP A 428 -84.40 6.83 -19.22
CA ASP A 428 -83.50 7.19 -20.32
C ASP A 428 -82.13 7.65 -19.83
N LEU A 429 -82.07 8.32 -18.67
CA LEU A 429 -80.84 8.60 -17.97
C LEU A 429 -80.06 7.32 -17.62
N GLN A 430 -80.71 6.29 -17.13
CA GLN A 430 -80.10 4.99 -16.84
C GLN A 430 -79.56 4.34 -18.10
N VAL A 431 -80.31 4.43 -19.24
CA VAL A 431 -79.80 3.90 -20.52
C VAL A 431 -78.55 4.66 -20.98
N ILE A 432 -78.53 5.99 -20.87
CA ILE A 432 -77.43 6.84 -21.22
C ILE A 432 -76.19 6.57 -20.32
N GLU A 433 -76.40 6.41 -19.00
CA GLU A 433 -75.38 6.08 -18.09
C GLU A 433 -74.73 4.67 -18.32
N ARG A 434 -75.60 3.71 -18.69
CA ARG A 434 -75.18 2.35 -19.04
C ARG A 434 -74.30 2.33 -20.29
N GLN A 435 -74.59 3.16 -21.27
CA GLN A 435 -73.76 3.25 -22.49
C GLN A 435 -72.30 3.50 -22.23
N SER A 436 -71.99 4.48 -21.39
CA SER A 436 -70.63 4.75 -20.99
C SER A 436 -69.97 3.53 -20.34
N LYS A 437 -70.66 2.78 -19.50
CA LYS A 437 -70.14 1.56 -18.87
C LYS A 437 -69.83 0.47 -19.91
N TYR A 438 -70.66 0.29 -20.88
CA TYR A 438 -70.45 -0.64 -21.98
C TYR A 438 -69.27 -0.20 -22.87
N ASP A 439 -69.06 1.09 -23.05
CA ASP A 439 -67.89 1.61 -23.80
C ASP A 439 -66.61 1.37 -23.03
N ASP A 440 -66.60 1.54 -21.69
CA ASP A 440 -65.43 1.19 -20.84
C ASP A 440 -65.17 -0.32 -20.85
N GLU A 441 -66.21 -1.16 -20.76
CA GLU A 441 -66.11 -2.61 -20.86
C GLU A 441 -65.58 -3.06 -22.23
N ARG A 442 -66.01 -2.42 -23.32
CA ARG A 442 -65.46 -2.69 -24.67
C ARG A 442 -63.99 -2.50 -24.74
N ARG A 443 -63.47 -1.40 -24.17
CA ARG A 443 -62.00 -1.09 -24.15
C ARG A 443 -61.23 -2.09 -23.35
N LEU A 444 -61.76 -2.48 -22.19
CA LEU A 444 -61.12 -3.53 -21.36
C LEU A 444 -61.08 -4.87 -22.12
N LEU A 445 -62.17 -5.23 -22.81
CA LEU A 445 -62.24 -6.46 -23.57
C LEU A 445 -61.24 -6.47 -24.75
N GLU A 446 -61.11 -5.36 -25.45
CA GLU A 446 -60.14 -5.17 -26.53
C GLU A 446 -58.70 -5.28 -25.99
N ASP A 447 -58.38 -4.65 -24.85
CA ASP A 447 -57.09 -4.74 -24.20
C ASP A 447 -56.74 -6.19 -23.76
N TRP A 448 -57.70 -6.87 -23.13
CA TRP A 448 -57.47 -8.26 -22.68
C TRP A 448 -57.25 -9.23 -23.84
N THR A 449 -58.07 -9.08 -24.91
CA THR A 449 -57.92 -9.90 -26.12
C THR A 449 -56.60 -9.64 -26.86
N SER A 450 -56.17 -8.37 -26.88
CA SER A 450 -54.87 -7.97 -27.45
C SER A 450 -53.69 -8.56 -26.66
N ARG A 451 -53.71 -8.50 -25.32
CA ARG A 451 -52.67 -9.09 -24.43
C ARG A 451 -52.58 -10.61 -24.60
N LEU A 452 -53.72 -11.28 -24.70
CA LEU A 452 -53.75 -12.73 -24.93
C LEU A 452 -53.06 -13.09 -26.24
N SER A 453 -53.41 -12.36 -27.32
CA SER A 453 -52.79 -12.57 -28.63
C SER A 453 -51.30 -12.29 -28.66
N ALA A 454 -50.84 -11.23 -27.97
CA ALA A 454 -49.42 -10.89 -27.83
C ALA A 454 -48.65 -11.96 -27.07
N MET A 455 -49.19 -12.45 -25.94
CA MET A 455 -48.58 -13.55 -25.16
C MET A 455 -48.42 -14.82 -26.01
N GLN A 456 -49.41 -15.19 -26.77
CA GLN A 456 -49.35 -16.36 -27.64
C GLN A 456 -48.29 -16.19 -28.74
N GLY A 457 -48.16 -14.99 -29.29
CA GLY A 457 -47.10 -14.66 -30.26
C GLY A 457 -45.71 -14.81 -29.66
N GLU A 458 -45.49 -14.32 -28.43
CA GLU A 458 -44.22 -14.49 -27.72
C GLU A 458 -43.90 -15.95 -27.44
N LEU A 459 -44.84 -16.76 -26.95
CA LEU A 459 -44.64 -18.16 -26.67
C LEU A 459 -44.21 -18.94 -27.92
N ARG A 460 -44.87 -18.67 -29.07
CA ARG A 460 -44.50 -19.29 -30.35
C ARG A 460 -43.14 -18.86 -30.83
N THR A 461 -42.78 -17.59 -30.69
CA THR A 461 -41.48 -17.07 -31.08
C THR A 461 -40.37 -17.73 -30.24
N ARG A 462 -40.58 -17.84 -28.94
CA ARG A 462 -39.62 -18.51 -28.05
C ARG A 462 -39.49 -20.01 -28.30
N ALA A 463 -40.62 -20.69 -28.57
CA ALA A 463 -40.62 -22.09 -28.96
C ALA A 463 -39.82 -22.34 -30.23
N ALA A 464 -40.01 -21.50 -31.26
CA ALA A 464 -39.23 -21.59 -32.50
C ALA A 464 -37.73 -21.34 -32.26
N ALA A 465 -37.36 -20.32 -31.47
CA ALA A 465 -35.98 -20.05 -31.16
C ALA A 465 -35.28 -21.21 -30.40
N LEU A 466 -36.00 -21.94 -29.56
CA LEU A 466 -35.45 -23.10 -28.86
C LEU A 466 -35.32 -24.32 -29.81
N SER A 467 -36.23 -24.47 -30.80
CA SER A 467 -36.13 -25.57 -31.78
C SER A 467 -35.02 -25.38 -32.81
N GLU A 468 -34.54 -24.15 -33.03
CA GLU A 468 -33.46 -23.81 -33.94
C GLU A 468 -32.08 -23.83 -33.25
N GLN A 469 -32.03 -24.06 -31.96
CA GLN A 469 -30.79 -24.05 -31.20
C GLN A 469 -29.95 -25.31 -31.59
N ALA A 470 -28.78 -25.07 -32.17
CA ALA A 470 -27.82 -26.11 -32.52
C ALA A 470 -26.71 -26.21 -31.49
N PHE A 471 -26.27 -27.41 -31.21
CA PHE A 471 -25.15 -27.73 -30.33
C PHE A 471 -24.00 -28.32 -31.16
N PRO A 472 -23.06 -27.45 -31.63
CA PRO A 472 -21.95 -27.94 -32.46
C PRO A 472 -21.03 -28.85 -31.64
N GLU A 473 -20.71 -29.98 -32.26
CA GLU A 473 -19.83 -30.99 -31.69
C GLU A 473 -18.41 -30.80 -32.24
N PRO A 474 -17.37 -31.13 -31.48
CA PRO A 474 -16.00 -31.13 -32.00
C PRO A 474 -15.79 -32.28 -32.93
N ASP A 475 -15.27 -32.03 -34.16
CA ASP A 475 -15.01 -33.06 -35.17
C ASP A 475 -13.95 -34.07 -34.74
N ASP A 476 -12.95 -33.68 -33.96
CA ASP A 476 -11.88 -34.50 -33.40
C ASP A 476 -11.50 -34.06 -31.97
N GLY A 477 -11.55 -34.99 -31.02
CA GLY A 477 -11.13 -34.72 -29.65
C GLY A 477 -11.15 -35.97 -28.77
N PRO A 478 -10.33 -36.03 -27.71
CA PRO A 478 -10.25 -37.18 -26.82
C PRO A 478 -11.57 -37.52 -26.09
N ASN A 479 -12.54 -36.59 -26.11
CA ASN A 479 -13.85 -36.75 -25.49
C ASN A 479 -15.01 -36.53 -26.47
N ALA A 480 -14.81 -36.67 -27.78
CA ALA A 480 -15.83 -36.44 -28.81
C ALA A 480 -17.10 -37.25 -28.57
N ALA A 481 -17.01 -38.49 -28.15
CA ALA A 481 -18.14 -39.35 -27.81
C ALA A 481 -18.98 -38.79 -26.64
N LEU A 482 -18.33 -38.24 -25.60
CA LEU A 482 -19.01 -37.61 -24.47
C LEU A 482 -19.73 -36.31 -24.90
N PHE A 483 -19.15 -35.55 -25.81
CA PHE A 483 -19.78 -34.34 -26.36
C PHE A 483 -20.96 -34.69 -27.27
N HIS A 484 -20.89 -35.80 -28.03
CA HIS A 484 -22.00 -36.30 -28.81
C HIS A 484 -23.18 -36.70 -27.92
N ASP A 485 -22.93 -37.48 -26.85
CA ASP A 485 -23.94 -37.85 -25.88
C ASP A 485 -24.55 -36.62 -25.18
N LEU A 486 -23.71 -35.66 -24.80
CA LEU A 486 -24.14 -34.42 -24.16
C LEU A 486 -24.98 -33.55 -25.10
N ALA A 487 -24.58 -33.38 -26.36
CA ALA A 487 -25.34 -32.67 -27.38
C ALA A 487 -26.74 -33.28 -27.55
N GLY A 488 -26.82 -34.63 -27.68
CA GLY A 488 -28.10 -35.35 -27.79
C GLY A 488 -29.01 -35.15 -26.55
N VAL A 489 -28.44 -35.10 -25.35
CA VAL A 489 -29.23 -34.79 -24.14
C VAL A 489 -29.70 -33.33 -24.15
N LEU A 490 -28.86 -32.41 -24.55
CA LEU A 490 -29.21 -30.99 -24.64
C LEU A 490 -30.25 -30.73 -25.72
N GLU A 491 -30.12 -31.32 -26.90
CA GLU A 491 -31.12 -31.25 -27.98
C GLU A 491 -32.49 -31.74 -27.49
N LYS A 492 -32.52 -32.86 -26.76
CA LYS A 492 -33.77 -33.36 -26.19
C LYS A 492 -34.40 -32.41 -25.18
N ILE A 493 -33.57 -31.83 -24.28
CA ILE A 493 -34.08 -30.85 -23.30
C ILE A 493 -34.67 -29.61 -24.01
N PHE A 494 -33.97 -29.11 -25.03
CA PHE A 494 -34.41 -27.94 -25.78
C PHE A 494 -35.63 -28.23 -26.63
N ALA A 495 -35.71 -29.43 -27.24
CA ALA A 495 -36.89 -29.92 -27.98
C ALA A 495 -38.11 -30.08 -27.06
N ASP A 496 -37.93 -30.64 -25.86
CA ASP A 496 -39.00 -30.79 -24.87
C ASP A 496 -39.49 -29.42 -24.36
N ALA A 497 -38.55 -28.48 -24.12
CA ALA A 497 -38.92 -27.10 -23.73
C ALA A 497 -39.65 -26.38 -24.86
N SER A 498 -39.20 -26.48 -26.11
CA SER A 498 -39.88 -25.94 -27.28
C SER A 498 -41.31 -26.50 -27.43
N ARG A 499 -41.46 -27.83 -27.26
CA ARG A 499 -42.77 -28.47 -27.30
C ARG A 499 -43.69 -27.96 -26.19
N LEU A 500 -43.23 -27.87 -24.95
CA LEU A 500 -43.99 -27.35 -23.82
C LEU A 500 -44.46 -25.90 -24.04
N LEU A 501 -43.60 -25.05 -24.61
CA LEU A 501 -43.97 -23.69 -24.96
C LEU A 501 -44.98 -23.65 -26.13
N SER A 502 -44.82 -24.51 -27.11
CA SER A 502 -45.77 -24.65 -28.24
C SER A 502 -47.11 -25.15 -27.76
N ASP A 503 -47.13 -26.20 -26.93
CA ASP A 503 -48.36 -26.75 -26.33
C ASP A 503 -49.04 -25.68 -25.46
N ALA A 504 -48.29 -24.88 -24.66
CA ALA A 504 -48.85 -23.78 -23.89
C ALA A 504 -49.46 -22.68 -24.79
N ALA A 505 -48.88 -22.42 -25.95
CA ALA A 505 -49.43 -21.50 -26.93
C ALA A 505 -50.70 -22.08 -27.62
N ASP A 506 -50.75 -23.43 -27.77
CA ASP A 506 -51.89 -24.11 -28.40
C ASP A 506 -52.95 -24.47 -27.37
N ASP A 507 -52.62 -24.79 -26.12
CA ASP A 507 -53.59 -24.96 -25.03
C ASP A 507 -54.46 -23.72 -24.79
N ASN A 508 -53.91 -22.56 -25.08
CA ASN A 508 -54.65 -21.31 -25.07
C ASN A 508 -55.70 -21.21 -26.23
N THR A 509 -55.72 -22.10 -27.23
CA THR A 509 -56.77 -22.10 -28.27
C THR A 509 -58.13 -22.53 -27.71
N ALA A 510 -58.17 -23.41 -26.69
CA ALA A 510 -59.42 -23.74 -25.98
C ALA A 510 -59.89 -22.53 -25.16
N ALA A 511 -58.99 -21.84 -24.47
CA ALA A 511 -59.26 -20.60 -23.75
C ALA A 511 -59.73 -19.47 -24.69
N GLN A 512 -59.09 -19.37 -25.88
CA GLN A 512 -59.57 -18.41 -26.90
C GLN A 512 -60.97 -18.70 -27.41
N SER A 513 -61.33 -19.96 -27.57
CA SER A 513 -62.71 -20.33 -27.95
C SER A 513 -63.72 -19.89 -26.89
N GLU A 514 -63.34 -20.01 -25.61
CA GLU A 514 -64.16 -19.50 -24.51
C GLU A 514 -64.16 -17.96 -24.45
N VAL A 515 -63.02 -17.32 -24.65
CA VAL A 515 -62.93 -15.87 -24.76
C VAL A 515 -63.79 -15.38 -25.91
N ARG A 516 -63.77 -16.01 -27.09
CA ARG A 516 -64.62 -15.66 -28.22
C ARG A 516 -66.09 -15.84 -27.88
N ARG A 517 -66.45 -16.92 -27.23
CA ARG A 517 -67.83 -17.19 -26.80
C ARG A 517 -68.38 -16.12 -25.84
N LEU A 518 -67.55 -15.77 -24.81
CA LEU A 518 -67.91 -14.74 -23.84
C LEU A 518 -67.89 -13.34 -24.46
N THR A 519 -66.92 -13.06 -25.36
CA THR A 519 -66.90 -11.81 -26.13
C THR A 519 -68.15 -11.64 -27.00
N GLU A 520 -68.65 -12.71 -27.65
CA GLU A 520 -69.80 -12.68 -28.49
C GLU A 520 -71.08 -12.49 -27.68
N ALA A 521 -71.19 -13.12 -26.51
CA ALA A 521 -72.23 -12.88 -25.55
C ALA A 521 -72.28 -11.41 -25.10
N TRP A 522 -71.12 -10.87 -24.76
CA TRP A 522 -71.02 -9.44 -24.41
C TRP A 522 -71.39 -8.53 -25.58
N ARG A 523 -71.00 -8.80 -26.83
CA ARG A 523 -71.31 -8.04 -28.03
C ARG A 523 -72.80 -8.04 -28.30
N ASN A 524 -73.48 -9.12 -27.98
CA ASN A 524 -74.94 -9.16 -28.15
C ASN A 524 -75.70 -8.25 -27.15
N ASN A 525 -75.24 -8.26 -25.88
CA ASN A 525 -75.76 -7.36 -24.85
C ASN A 525 -75.48 -5.89 -25.20
N TRP A 526 -74.28 -5.62 -25.72
CA TRP A 526 -73.87 -4.28 -26.15
C TRP A 526 -74.75 -3.79 -27.34
N ARG A 527 -75.07 -4.64 -28.33
CA ARG A 527 -75.99 -4.29 -29.46
C ARG A 527 -77.42 -3.99 -29.00
N GLU A 528 -77.88 -4.69 -28.00
CA GLU A 528 -79.16 -4.43 -27.41
C GLU A 528 -79.16 -3.09 -26.68
N GLN A 529 -78.15 -2.81 -25.86
CA GLN A 529 -77.96 -1.54 -25.16
C GLN A 529 -77.83 -0.37 -26.16
N GLN A 530 -77.13 -0.54 -27.25
CA GLN A 530 -76.93 0.46 -28.29
C GLN A 530 -78.28 0.84 -28.94
N ARG A 531 -79.13 -0.12 -29.20
CA ARG A 531 -80.52 0.15 -29.74
C ARG A 531 -81.37 0.92 -28.74
N GLU A 532 -81.27 0.59 -27.46
CA GLU A 532 -82.01 1.33 -26.42
C GLU A 532 -81.46 2.77 -26.30
N TYR A 533 -80.13 2.94 -26.35
CA TYR A 533 -79.50 4.26 -26.33
C TYR A 533 -79.88 5.13 -27.53
N GLU A 534 -79.91 4.61 -28.73
CA GLU A 534 -80.43 5.32 -29.94
C GLU A 534 -81.84 5.79 -29.77
N ARG A 535 -82.72 4.94 -29.27
CA ARG A 535 -84.10 5.27 -29.01
C ARG A 535 -84.30 6.33 -27.90
N ALA A 536 -83.52 6.29 -26.87
CA ALA A 536 -83.52 7.29 -25.80
C ALA A 536 -83.02 8.63 -26.30
N SER A 537 -81.92 8.62 -27.11
CA SER A 537 -81.35 9.80 -27.74
C SER A 537 -82.24 10.51 -28.71
N GLU A 538 -83.05 9.77 -29.55
CA GLU A 538 -84.05 10.32 -30.47
C GLU A 538 -85.22 11.07 -29.79
N ARG A 539 -85.57 10.70 -28.55
CA ARG A 539 -86.65 11.33 -27.79
C ARG A 539 -86.27 12.73 -27.24
N TYR A 540 -85.01 13.08 -27.15
CA TYR A 540 -84.62 14.32 -26.53
C TYR A 540 -83.64 15.13 -27.43
N GLU A 541 -84.15 15.54 -28.56
CA GLU A 541 -83.47 16.31 -29.59
C GLU A 541 -82.73 17.57 -29.02
N GLN A 542 -83.36 18.15 -27.99
CA GLN A 542 -82.80 19.33 -27.28
C GLN A 542 -81.47 19.04 -26.47
N TYR A 543 -81.20 17.79 -26.17
CA TYR A 543 -79.99 17.38 -25.45
C TYR A 543 -78.94 16.80 -26.38
N ARG A 544 -79.21 16.73 -27.68
CA ARG A 544 -78.33 16.10 -28.69
C ARG A 544 -76.95 16.71 -28.71
N ASP A 545 -76.81 18.03 -28.59
CA ASP A 545 -75.56 18.72 -28.58
C ASP A 545 -74.74 18.44 -27.24
N LEU A 546 -75.49 18.29 -26.14
CA LEU A 546 -74.82 17.92 -24.85
C LEU A 546 -74.37 16.47 -24.83
N LEU A 547 -75.13 15.55 -25.37
CA LEU A 547 -74.76 14.14 -25.51
C LEU A 547 -73.53 13.98 -26.38
N ARG A 548 -73.55 14.64 -27.56
CA ARG A 548 -72.36 14.64 -28.45
C ARG A 548 -71.10 15.17 -27.76
N LYS A 549 -71.29 16.23 -26.96
CA LYS A 549 -70.09 16.78 -26.21
C LYS A 549 -69.64 15.87 -25.09
N VAL A 550 -70.55 15.10 -24.48
CA VAL A 550 -70.14 14.07 -23.52
C VAL A 550 -69.40 12.95 -24.21
N GLU A 551 -69.83 12.46 -25.35
CA GLU A 551 -69.13 11.45 -26.15
C GLU A 551 -67.73 11.90 -26.56
N GLU A 552 -67.63 13.13 -27.11
CA GLU A 552 -66.31 13.70 -27.47
C GLU A 552 -65.29 13.76 -26.26
N LEU A 553 -65.86 14.14 -25.08
CA LEU A 553 -64.98 14.16 -23.86
C LEU A 553 -64.65 12.78 -23.33
N GLU A 554 -65.58 11.81 -23.50
CA GLU A 554 -65.34 10.41 -23.12
C GLU A 554 -64.29 9.73 -24.02
N GLU A 555 -64.34 9.97 -25.33
CA GLU A 555 -63.32 9.54 -26.27
C GLU A 555 -61.97 10.15 -25.90
N ARG A 556 -61.94 11.44 -25.61
CA ARG A 556 -60.71 12.11 -25.20
C ARG A 556 -60.16 11.57 -23.88
N LYS A 557 -61.05 11.29 -22.92
CA LYS A 557 -60.67 10.66 -21.63
C LYS A 557 -60.02 9.30 -21.87
N ALA A 558 -60.58 8.49 -22.75
CA ALA A 558 -60.07 7.18 -23.07
C ALA A 558 -58.69 7.23 -23.74
N GLU A 559 -58.48 8.18 -24.66
CA GLU A 559 -57.13 8.41 -25.24
C GLU A 559 -56.09 8.74 -24.17
N LEU A 560 -56.46 9.63 -23.25
CA LEU A 560 -55.57 10.00 -22.14
C LEU A 560 -55.32 8.87 -21.14
N GLU A 561 -56.34 8.02 -20.89
CA GLU A 561 -56.17 6.80 -20.09
C GLU A 561 -55.20 5.83 -20.73
N GLN A 562 -55.27 5.63 -22.04
CA GLN A 562 -54.32 4.82 -22.78
C GLN A 562 -52.92 5.41 -22.75
N GLN A 563 -52.76 6.72 -22.99
CA GLN A 563 -51.46 7.41 -22.88
C GLN A 563 -50.87 7.29 -21.48
N LYS A 564 -51.69 7.44 -20.43
CA LYS A 564 -51.28 7.25 -19.03
C LYS A 564 -50.82 5.83 -18.77
N LYS A 565 -51.47 4.81 -19.31
CA LYS A 565 -51.11 3.41 -19.18
C LYS A 565 -49.74 3.15 -19.84
N GLU A 566 -49.54 3.68 -21.05
CA GLU A 566 -48.24 3.59 -21.76
C GLU A 566 -47.11 4.30 -21.01
N ALA A 567 -47.37 5.49 -20.49
CA ALA A 567 -46.44 6.21 -19.65
C ALA A 567 -46.11 5.45 -18.35
N SER A 568 -47.12 4.81 -17.73
CA SER A 568 -46.94 3.98 -16.53
C SER A 568 -46.10 2.72 -16.81
N SER A 569 -46.29 2.08 -17.99
CA SER A 569 -45.42 0.96 -18.41
C SER A 569 -43.97 1.41 -18.53
N ARG A 570 -43.70 2.56 -19.17
CA ARG A 570 -42.36 3.13 -19.29
C ARG A 570 -41.75 3.44 -17.92
N VAL A 571 -42.51 3.87 -16.93
CA VAL A 571 -42.05 4.05 -15.56
C VAL A 571 -41.62 2.71 -14.98
N SER A 572 -42.44 1.66 -15.09
CA SER A 572 -42.12 0.32 -14.58
C SER A 572 -40.87 -0.28 -15.26
N ASP A 573 -40.79 -0.16 -16.59
CA ASP A 573 -39.67 -0.71 -17.38
C ASP A 573 -38.33 -0.04 -17.04
N SER A 574 -38.36 1.22 -16.63
CA SER A 574 -37.18 2.02 -16.29
C SER A 574 -36.88 2.10 -14.79
N GLU A 575 -37.71 1.58 -13.92
CA GLU A 575 -37.60 1.69 -12.45
C GLU A 575 -36.32 1.10 -11.93
N ASN A 576 -35.96 -0.13 -12.32
CA ASN A 576 -34.72 -0.80 -11.93
C ASN A 576 -33.48 0.00 -12.34
N SER A 577 -33.49 0.64 -13.52
CA SER A 577 -32.39 1.46 -14.00
C SER A 577 -32.27 2.76 -13.23
N ALA A 578 -33.38 3.35 -12.80
CA ALA A 578 -33.38 4.55 -11.97
C ALA A 578 -32.89 4.26 -10.55
N GLU A 579 -33.28 3.14 -9.96
CA GLU A 579 -32.78 2.67 -8.68
C GLU A 579 -31.26 2.41 -8.76
N ALA A 580 -30.80 1.68 -9.79
CA ALA A 580 -29.39 1.42 -10.01
C ALA A 580 -28.57 2.72 -10.16
N PHE A 581 -29.13 3.77 -10.76
CA PHE A 581 -28.48 5.08 -10.84
C PHE A 581 -28.22 5.67 -9.45
N PHE A 582 -29.22 5.67 -8.56
CA PHE A 582 -29.07 6.18 -7.20
C PHE A 582 -28.16 5.30 -6.34
N GLU A 583 -28.19 3.98 -6.51
CA GLU A 583 -27.24 3.07 -5.86
C GLU A 583 -25.78 3.40 -6.25
N LYS A 584 -25.52 3.64 -7.55
CA LYS A 584 -24.16 4.02 -7.98
C LYS A 584 -23.75 5.39 -7.45
N ARG A 585 -24.69 6.33 -7.34
CA ARG A 585 -24.44 7.64 -6.72
C ARG A 585 -24.10 7.50 -5.23
N SER A 586 -24.83 6.69 -4.47
CA SER A 586 -24.51 6.40 -3.07
C SER A 586 -23.14 5.75 -2.93
N LEU A 587 -22.85 4.78 -3.80
CA LEU A 587 -21.56 4.08 -3.83
C LEU A 587 -20.39 5.03 -4.05
N LEU A 588 -20.53 6.10 -4.84
CA LEU A 588 -19.48 7.12 -5.00
C LEU A 588 -19.11 7.76 -3.66
N GLY A 589 -20.11 8.17 -2.88
CA GLY A 589 -19.90 8.74 -1.56
C GLY A 589 -19.23 7.76 -0.59
N GLU A 590 -19.69 6.51 -0.57
CA GLU A 590 -19.11 5.45 0.26
C GLU A 590 -17.65 5.18 -0.09
N LEU A 591 -17.33 5.08 -1.37
CA LEU A 591 -15.95 4.86 -1.84
C LEU A 591 -15.05 6.04 -1.47
N ALA A 592 -15.52 7.29 -1.62
CA ALA A 592 -14.77 8.46 -1.21
C ALA A 592 -14.50 8.47 0.31
N VAL A 593 -15.48 8.07 1.11
CA VAL A 593 -15.30 7.91 2.56
C VAL A 593 -14.24 6.84 2.86
N ARG A 594 -14.27 5.70 2.18
CA ARG A 594 -13.29 4.63 2.36
C ARG A 594 -11.88 5.06 1.97
N ILE A 595 -11.71 5.72 0.83
CA ILE A 595 -10.41 6.27 0.37
C ILE A 595 -9.84 7.19 1.45
N GLY A 596 -10.62 8.15 1.93
CA GLY A 596 -10.14 9.06 2.94
C GLY A 596 -9.86 8.41 4.31
N ASN A 597 -10.56 7.33 4.67
CA ASN A 597 -10.26 6.58 5.89
C ASN A 597 -8.89 5.88 5.77
N VAL A 598 -8.57 5.32 4.61
CA VAL A 598 -7.24 4.74 4.33
C VAL A 598 -6.18 5.83 4.46
N LEU A 599 -6.38 7.00 3.84
CA LEU A 599 -5.45 8.12 3.94
C LEU A 599 -5.28 8.63 5.39
N GLN A 600 -6.37 8.72 6.17
CA GLN A 600 -6.29 9.09 7.59
C GLN A 600 -5.51 8.08 8.42
N GLN A 601 -5.68 6.80 8.16
CA GLN A 601 -4.89 5.75 8.83
C GLN A 601 -3.40 5.90 8.52
N GLN A 602 -3.06 6.10 7.25
CA GLN A 602 -1.68 6.30 6.83
C GLN A 602 -1.08 7.61 7.39
N SER A 603 -1.86 8.69 7.47
CA SER A 603 -1.41 9.94 8.06
C SER A 603 -1.04 9.81 9.53
N ARG A 604 -1.80 9.02 10.30
CA ARG A 604 -1.49 8.69 11.71
C ARG A 604 -0.21 7.88 11.82
N LEU A 605 -0.02 6.90 10.93
CA LEU A 605 1.21 6.10 10.88
C LEU A 605 2.43 6.97 10.57
N LEU A 606 2.35 7.84 9.55
CA LEU A 606 3.43 8.76 9.23
C LEU A 606 3.76 9.71 10.39
N THR A 607 2.75 10.23 11.06
CA THR A 607 2.92 11.08 12.24
C THR A 607 3.67 10.31 13.35
N SER A 608 3.31 9.06 13.62
CA SER A 608 3.99 8.23 14.61
C SER A 608 5.41 7.88 14.21
N GLN A 609 5.64 7.52 12.94
CA GLN A 609 6.95 7.17 12.40
C GLN A 609 7.93 8.34 12.39
N SER A 610 7.44 9.56 12.32
CA SER A 610 8.26 10.78 12.43
C SER A 610 8.74 11.08 13.85
N LYS A 611 8.32 10.32 14.85
CA LYS A 611 8.63 10.55 16.28
C LYS A 611 8.29 11.97 16.74
N GLY A 612 7.16 12.51 16.29
CA GLY A 612 6.67 13.82 16.66
C GLY A 612 7.25 15.01 15.84
N ARG A 613 8.13 14.74 14.87
CA ARG A 613 8.70 15.77 14.00
C ARG A 613 7.74 16.25 12.91
N LEU A 614 6.81 15.40 12.52
CA LEU A 614 5.81 15.67 11.51
C LEU A 614 4.41 15.34 12.04
N ARG A 615 3.47 16.24 11.80
CA ARG A 615 2.04 16.00 11.96
C ARG A 615 1.39 16.01 10.59
N VAL A 616 0.81 14.90 10.18
CA VAL A 616 0.04 14.80 8.93
C VAL A 616 -1.43 14.66 9.28
N GLN A 617 -2.25 15.51 8.69
CA GLN A 617 -3.70 15.50 8.87
C GLN A 617 -4.39 15.46 7.50
N VAL A 618 -5.45 14.69 7.39
CA VAL A 618 -6.30 14.63 6.20
C VAL A 618 -7.60 15.34 6.52
N GLU A 619 -7.78 16.54 5.98
CA GLU A 619 -9.03 17.27 6.04
C GLU A 619 -9.98 16.75 4.96
N ARG A 620 -11.13 16.26 5.41
CA ARG A 620 -12.07 15.53 4.55
C ARG A 620 -12.98 16.47 3.80
N PHE A 621 -13.06 16.28 2.47
CA PHE A 621 -14.03 16.95 1.61
C PHE A 621 -13.97 18.48 1.69
N VAL A 622 -12.76 19.06 1.79
CA VAL A 622 -12.60 20.53 1.96
C VAL A 622 -12.34 21.28 0.67
N THR A 623 -11.98 20.61 -0.40
CA THR A 623 -11.62 21.23 -1.68
C THR A 623 -12.78 21.17 -2.66
N PHE A 624 -13.31 22.33 -3.01
CA PHE A 624 -14.46 22.51 -3.89
C PHE A 624 -14.13 23.24 -5.21
N ASP A 625 -12.85 23.39 -5.56
CA ASP A 625 -12.42 24.22 -6.70
C ASP A 625 -13.03 23.75 -8.04
N GLU A 626 -12.96 22.46 -8.33
CA GLU A 626 -13.54 21.87 -9.54
C GLU A 626 -15.08 21.98 -9.53
N ILE A 627 -15.69 21.76 -8.37
CA ILE A 627 -17.13 21.90 -8.17
C ILE A 627 -17.56 23.35 -8.41
N ALA A 628 -16.81 24.34 -7.90
CA ALA A 628 -17.07 25.75 -8.10
C ALA A 628 -17.03 26.13 -9.59
N GLU A 629 -16.06 25.63 -10.33
CA GLU A 629 -15.96 25.84 -11.78
C GLU A 629 -17.14 25.25 -12.55
N LYS A 630 -17.51 24.01 -12.22
CA LYS A 630 -18.68 23.34 -12.83
C LYS A 630 -20.01 24.00 -12.47
N LEU A 631 -20.17 24.48 -11.22
CA LEU A 631 -21.35 25.25 -10.82
C LEU A 631 -21.45 26.56 -11.57
N ARG A 632 -20.34 27.30 -11.75
CA ARG A 632 -20.32 28.52 -12.56
C ARG A 632 -20.72 28.24 -14.02
N THR A 633 -20.30 27.09 -14.55
CA THR A 633 -20.67 26.64 -15.89
C THR A 633 -22.16 26.32 -15.98
N ALA A 634 -22.67 25.53 -15.05
CA ALA A 634 -24.09 25.11 -15.00
C ALA A 634 -25.03 26.30 -14.78
N PHE A 635 -24.60 27.34 -14.08
CA PHE A 635 -25.39 28.56 -13.84
C PHE A 635 -25.24 29.61 -14.95
N LYS A 636 -24.45 29.34 -15.97
CA LYS A 636 -24.24 30.25 -17.11
C LYS A 636 -25.57 30.46 -17.85
N GLY A 637 -25.93 31.73 -18.06
CA GLY A 637 -27.23 32.09 -18.68
C GLY A 637 -28.37 32.36 -17.71
N SER A 638 -28.28 31.94 -16.43
CA SER A 638 -29.28 32.18 -15.40
C SER A 638 -29.31 33.63 -14.87
N LYS A 639 -28.31 34.45 -15.23
CA LYS A 639 -28.10 35.82 -14.70
C LYS A 639 -27.75 35.83 -13.19
N VAL A 640 -27.50 34.72 -12.58
CA VAL A 640 -26.96 34.62 -11.22
C VAL A 640 -25.55 35.18 -11.21
N ARG A 641 -25.25 36.04 -10.23
CA ARG A 641 -23.92 36.66 -10.10
C ARG A 641 -22.91 35.61 -9.63
N GLY A 642 -21.67 35.67 -10.14
CA GLY A 642 -20.59 34.75 -9.75
C GLY A 642 -20.31 34.74 -8.24
N THR A 643 -20.47 35.91 -7.57
CA THR A 643 -20.37 36.04 -6.12
C THR A 643 -21.34 35.14 -5.35
N ARG A 644 -22.55 34.89 -5.89
CA ARG A 644 -23.52 33.96 -5.29
C ARG A 644 -23.05 32.51 -5.35
N THR A 645 -22.37 32.13 -6.43
CA THR A 645 -21.78 30.79 -6.55
C THR A 645 -20.64 30.62 -5.56
N ASP A 646 -19.83 31.67 -5.35
CA ASP A 646 -18.75 31.67 -4.37
C ASP A 646 -19.31 31.57 -2.94
N GLU A 647 -20.33 32.36 -2.58
CA GLU A 647 -21.06 32.29 -1.31
C GLU A 647 -21.65 30.87 -1.07
N LEU A 648 -22.18 30.22 -2.11
CA LEU A 648 -22.69 28.85 -2.04
C LEU A 648 -21.58 27.85 -1.73
N VAL A 649 -20.45 27.94 -2.43
CA VAL A 649 -19.29 27.09 -2.20
C VAL A 649 -18.70 27.30 -0.80
N ASP A 650 -18.62 28.54 -0.34
CA ASP A 650 -18.17 28.88 1.01
C ASP A 650 -19.10 28.28 2.09
N SER A 651 -20.40 28.32 1.85
CA SER A 651 -21.41 27.72 2.72
C SER A 651 -21.22 26.19 2.82
N LEU A 652 -20.98 25.50 1.68
CA LEU A 652 -20.73 24.06 1.64
C LEU A 652 -19.43 23.68 2.36
N SER A 653 -18.36 24.44 2.12
CA SER A 653 -17.05 24.19 2.72
C SER A 653 -17.03 24.40 4.24
N SER A 654 -17.92 25.26 4.74
CA SER A 654 -18.06 25.58 6.17
C SER A 654 -18.95 24.58 6.93
N CYS A 655 -19.66 23.67 6.23
CA CYS A 655 -20.52 22.68 6.86
C CYS A 655 -19.68 21.62 7.60
N GLU A 656 -20.20 21.12 8.71
CA GLU A 656 -19.60 19.99 9.43
C GLU A 656 -19.64 18.71 8.57
N SER A 657 -20.77 18.43 7.92
CA SER A 657 -20.99 17.29 7.04
C SER A 657 -20.94 17.69 5.56
N ARG A 658 -19.76 18.05 5.05
CA ARG A 658 -19.55 18.63 3.71
C ARG A 658 -20.04 17.72 2.57
N LEU A 659 -19.80 16.42 2.65
CA LEU A 659 -20.26 15.46 1.64
C LEU A 659 -21.80 15.38 1.58
N SER A 660 -22.47 15.34 2.74
CA SER A 660 -23.93 15.38 2.83
C SER A 660 -24.48 16.67 2.26
N ALA A 661 -23.86 17.81 2.65
CA ALA A 661 -24.22 19.13 2.16
C ALA A 661 -24.13 19.23 0.62
N TRP A 662 -23.11 18.63 0.05
CA TRP A 662 -22.92 18.55 -1.40
C TRP A 662 -23.99 17.67 -2.06
N THR A 663 -24.29 16.50 -1.48
CA THR A 663 -25.32 15.59 -1.99
C THR A 663 -26.71 16.24 -1.96
N GLU A 664 -27.04 16.92 -0.87
CA GLU A 664 -28.30 17.66 -0.72
C GLU A 664 -28.42 18.78 -1.76
N LEU A 665 -27.34 19.53 -2.02
CA LEU A 665 -27.35 20.54 -3.08
C LEU A 665 -27.57 19.93 -4.46
N GLN A 666 -26.96 18.78 -4.75
CA GLN A 666 -27.19 18.06 -6.01
C GLN A 666 -28.67 17.66 -6.16
N ASP A 667 -29.34 17.26 -5.05
CA ASP A 667 -30.76 16.91 -5.06
C ASP A 667 -31.63 18.15 -5.24
N GLU A 668 -31.28 19.28 -4.61
CA GLU A 668 -32.00 20.56 -4.86
C GLU A 668 -31.87 21.00 -6.33
N LEU A 669 -30.67 20.90 -6.91
CA LEU A 669 -30.44 21.23 -8.32
C LEU A 669 -31.18 20.28 -9.27
N LEU A 670 -31.27 19.00 -8.96
CA LEU A 670 -32.02 18.02 -9.72
C LEU A 670 -33.54 18.35 -9.70
N HIS A 671 -34.03 18.75 -8.53
CA HIS A 671 -35.41 19.16 -8.37
C HIS A 671 -35.73 20.42 -9.19
N ILE A 672 -34.86 21.44 -9.13
CA ILE A 672 -35.02 22.67 -9.91
C ILE A 672 -35.02 22.40 -11.41
N LEU A 673 -34.15 21.51 -11.88
CA LEU A 673 -34.05 21.11 -13.29
C LEU A 673 -35.32 20.43 -13.80
N HIS A 674 -36.01 19.70 -12.94
CA HIS A 674 -37.20 18.91 -13.29
C HIS A 674 -38.45 19.35 -12.56
N LYS A 675 -38.58 20.66 -12.25
CA LYS A 675 -39.70 21.24 -11.47
C LYS A 675 -41.02 20.70 -11.92
N ASP A 676 -41.65 19.85 -11.11
CA ASP A 676 -43.04 19.45 -11.26
C ASP A 676 -43.92 20.49 -10.54
N PRO A 677 -44.94 21.07 -11.20
CA PRO A 677 -45.81 22.04 -10.56
C PRO A 677 -46.54 21.50 -9.32
N SER A 678 -46.63 20.17 -9.18
CA SER A 678 -47.31 19.48 -8.07
C SER A 678 -46.37 19.15 -6.90
N ASP A 679 -45.08 19.40 -7.02
CA ASP A 679 -44.07 18.96 -6.05
C ASP A 679 -43.71 20.09 -5.08
N SER A 680 -43.89 19.87 -3.78
CA SER A 680 -43.64 20.80 -2.69
C SER A 680 -42.21 20.68 -2.13
N PHE A 681 -41.24 20.34 -2.97
CA PHE A 681 -39.84 20.20 -2.53
C PHE A 681 -39.24 21.55 -2.14
N GLU A 682 -38.64 21.58 -0.97
CA GLU A 682 -37.90 22.74 -0.47
C GLU A 682 -36.45 22.74 -0.94
N THR A 683 -35.91 23.93 -1.20
CA THR A 683 -34.48 24.13 -1.51
C THR A 683 -33.75 24.87 -0.37
N PRO A 684 -33.63 24.23 0.81
CA PRO A 684 -33.19 24.93 2.01
C PRO A 684 -31.76 25.50 1.89
N ARG A 685 -30.85 24.81 1.21
CA ARG A 685 -29.48 25.27 1.05
C ARG A 685 -29.36 26.47 0.13
N LEU A 686 -30.00 26.43 -1.02
CA LEU A 686 -30.03 27.55 -1.96
C LEU A 686 -30.73 28.78 -1.34
N HIS A 687 -31.81 28.57 -0.61
CA HIS A 687 -32.48 29.65 0.11
C HIS A 687 -31.65 30.23 1.25
N THR A 688 -30.90 29.40 1.99
CA THR A 688 -30.02 29.89 3.07
C THR A 688 -28.94 30.84 2.56
N VAL A 689 -28.42 30.60 1.35
CA VAL A 689 -27.45 31.46 0.67
C VAL A 689 -28.14 32.69 0.04
N GLY A 690 -29.51 32.75 0.05
CA GLY A 690 -30.32 33.88 -0.41
C GLY A 690 -30.67 33.83 -1.89
N PHE A 691 -30.70 32.64 -2.52
CA PHE A 691 -31.27 32.51 -3.87
C PHE A 691 -32.76 32.79 -3.86
N SER A 692 -33.22 33.68 -4.71
CA SER A 692 -34.66 33.99 -4.89
C SER A 692 -35.32 32.95 -5.79
N SER A 693 -36.64 32.77 -5.65
CA SER A 693 -37.42 31.86 -6.53
C SER A 693 -37.25 32.16 -8.03
N LYS A 694 -37.05 33.45 -8.39
CA LYS A 694 -36.75 33.83 -9.79
C LYS A 694 -35.40 33.35 -10.27
N GLU A 695 -34.38 33.42 -9.42
CA GLU A 695 -33.03 32.88 -9.73
C GLU A 695 -33.05 31.38 -9.85
N LEU A 696 -33.77 30.68 -8.97
CA LEU A 696 -33.94 29.23 -9.04
C LEU A 696 -34.63 28.80 -10.34
N GLU A 697 -35.68 29.49 -10.73
CA GLU A 697 -36.33 29.24 -12.03
C GLU A 697 -35.44 29.53 -13.23
N ALA A 698 -34.59 30.56 -13.13
CA ALA A 698 -33.64 30.87 -14.19
C ALA A 698 -32.52 29.79 -14.29
N ILE A 699 -32.03 29.26 -13.17
CA ILE A 699 -31.12 28.12 -13.13
C ILE A 699 -31.74 26.88 -13.77
N GLY A 700 -32.98 26.53 -13.38
CA GLY A 700 -33.69 25.36 -13.93
C GLY A 700 -33.96 25.43 -15.45
N ARG A 701 -34.05 26.66 -16.00
CA ARG A 701 -34.18 26.87 -17.46
C ARG A 701 -32.87 26.85 -18.21
N SER A 702 -31.79 27.29 -17.58
CA SER A 702 -30.46 27.40 -18.23
C SER A 702 -29.62 26.16 -18.08
N MET A 703 -29.73 25.46 -16.95
CA MET A 703 -28.95 24.25 -16.67
C MET A 703 -29.50 23.07 -17.47
N SER A 704 -28.61 22.38 -18.16
CA SER A 704 -28.93 21.14 -18.84
C SER A 704 -28.83 19.92 -17.92
N ALA A 705 -29.54 18.85 -18.27
CA ALA A 705 -29.43 17.59 -17.53
C ALA A 705 -28.03 17.00 -17.58
N GLY A 706 -27.29 17.23 -18.67
CA GLY A 706 -25.87 16.82 -18.77
C GLY A 706 -24.95 17.58 -17.80
N GLU A 707 -25.16 18.89 -17.63
CA GLU A 707 -24.42 19.69 -16.64
C GLU A 707 -24.71 19.23 -15.21
N TRP A 708 -25.95 18.89 -14.92
CA TRP A 708 -26.30 18.30 -13.63
C TRP A 708 -25.60 16.95 -13.42
N LEU A 709 -25.54 16.09 -14.44
CA LEU A 709 -24.83 14.80 -14.35
C LEU A 709 -23.34 15.01 -14.03
N GLU A 710 -22.70 15.96 -14.69
CA GLU A 710 -21.30 16.28 -14.41
C GLU A 710 -21.08 16.75 -12.96
N LEU A 711 -22.04 17.50 -12.38
CA LEU A 711 -22.05 17.82 -10.97
C LEU A 711 -22.32 16.59 -10.08
N ALA A 712 -23.24 15.70 -10.49
CA ALA A 712 -23.61 14.52 -9.71
C ALA A 712 -22.49 13.49 -9.57
N VAL A 713 -21.55 13.40 -10.52
CA VAL A 713 -20.39 12.50 -10.46
C VAL A 713 -19.19 13.10 -9.74
N LEU A 714 -19.20 14.42 -9.42
CA LEU A 714 -18.14 15.09 -8.68
C LEU A 714 -18.31 14.92 -7.18
N LEU A 715 -17.19 14.83 -6.51
CA LEU A 715 -17.10 14.79 -5.06
C LEU A 715 -16.09 15.85 -4.59
N PRO A 716 -16.32 16.51 -3.44
CA PRO A 716 -15.31 17.37 -2.85
C PRO A 716 -14.04 16.57 -2.54
N ALA A 717 -12.87 17.14 -2.80
CA ALA A 717 -11.61 16.45 -2.58
C ALA A 717 -11.09 16.66 -1.15
N ASP A 718 -10.36 15.66 -0.67
CA ASP A 718 -9.63 15.72 0.59
C ASP A 718 -8.37 16.58 0.43
N ARG A 719 -7.93 17.24 1.51
CA ARG A 719 -6.69 18.01 1.56
C ARG A 719 -5.77 17.42 2.62
N VAL A 720 -4.54 17.12 2.22
CA VAL A 720 -3.50 16.69 3.15
C VAL A 720 -2.74 17.91 3.66
N LEU A 721 -2.76 18.10 4.97
CA LEU A 721 -1.96 19.11 5.66
C LEU A 721 -0.79 18.42 6.34
N SER A 722 0.40 18.96 6.13
CA SER A 722 1.63 18.50 6.76
C SER A 722 2.29 19.67 7.51
N GLU A 723 2.60 19.43 8.79
CA GLU A 723 3.19 20.41 9.68
C GLU A 723 4.43 19.83 10.35
N TYR A 724 5.49 20.61 10.38
CA TYR A 724 6.76 20.28 11.04
C TYR A 724 6.79 20.84 12.46
N SER A 725 7.31 20.08 13.40
CA SER A 725 7.54 20.51 14.79
C SER A 725 8.99 20.95 14.99
N PRO A 726 9.30 22.24 15.03
CA PRO A 726 10.64 22.74 15.34
C PRO A 726 11.00 22.57 16.82
N ARG A 727 9.99 22.55 17.70
CA ARG A 727 10.08 22.31 19.15
C ARG A 727 8.82 21.59 19.61
N GLU A 728 8.91 20.88 20.71
CA GLU A 728 7.76 20.17 21.27
C GLU A 728 6.56 21.13 21.49
N GLY A 729 5.45 20.81 20.84
CA GLY A 729 4.21 21.61 20.89
C GLY A 729 4.10 22.77 19.90
N GLU A 730 5.16 23.16 19.20
CA GLU A 730 5.12 24.17 18.15
C GLU A 730 5.04 23.49 16.78
N PHE A 731 4.16 23.98 15.89
CA PHE A 731 4.00 23.45 14.54
C PHE A 731 4.00 24.59 13.52
N ILE A 732 4.74 24.36 12.42
CA ILE A 732 4.76 25.20 11.24
C ILE A 732 4.41 24.36 10.03
N ARG A 733 3.96 24.97 8.94
CA ARG A 733 3.74 24.21 7.69
C ARG A 733 5.04 23.52 7.27
N PHE A 734 4.94 22.29 6.82
CA PHE A 734 6.11 21.53 6.38
C PHE A 734 6.87 22.23 5.24
N SER A 735 6.14 22.95 4.36
CA SER A 735 6.71 23.80 3.32
C SER A 735 7.59 24.94 3.85
N ASP A 736 7.32 25.42 5.04
CA ASP A 736 8.00 26.57 5.63
C ASP A 736 9.23 26.16 6.49
N ALA A 737 9.40 24.86 6.74
CA ALA A 737 10.58 24.33 7.40
C ALA A 737 11.82 24.43 6.48
N SER A 738 13.02 24.53 7.07
CA SER A 738 14.26 24.57 6.31
C SER A 738 14.50 23.27 5.52
N ALA A 739 15.30 23.34 4.45
CA ALA A 739 15.62 22.20 3.61
C ALA A 739 16.17 21.00 4.40
N GLY A 740 17.09 21.26 5.34
CA GLY A 740 17.67 20.23 6.21
C GLY A 740 16.64 19.61 7.16
N GLN A 741 15.73 20.42 7.73
CA GLN A 741 14.65 19.93 8.59
C GLN A 741 13.68 19.01 7.84
N GLN A 742 13.32 19.40 6.62
CA GLN A 742 12.46 18.60 5.77
C GLN A 742 13.14 17.29 5.36
N ALA A 743 14.41 17.33 4.92
CA ALA A 743 15.17 16.14 4.55
C ALA A 743 15.36 15.20 5.73
N THR A 744 15.71 15.74 6.91
CA THR A 744 15.79 14.97 8.15
C THR A 744 14.47 14.25 8.46
N THR A 745 13.36 14.97 8.39
CA THR A 745 12.03 14.40 8.69
C THR A 745 11.67 13.27 7.72
N LEU A 746 11.90 13.46 6.42
CA LEU A 746 11.66 12.43 5.41
C LEU A 746 12.54 11.20 5.63
N LEU A 747 13.82 11.41 5.97
CA LEU A 747 14.73 10.30 6.27
C LEU A 747 14.28 9.50 7.50
N PHE A 748 13.84 10.18 8.58
CA PHE A 748 13.26 9.52 9.75
C PHE A 748 12.06 8.65 9.38
N ILE A 749 11.14 9.16 8.57
CA ILE A 749 9.98 8.40 8.10
C ILE A 749 10.44 7.19 7.29
N LEU A 750 11.35 7.39 6.33
CA LEU A 750 11.87 6.31 5.48
C LEU A 750 12.51 5.19 6.29
N LEU A 751 13.28 5.53 7.32
CA LEU A 751 13.93 4.56 8.20
C LEU A 751 12.92 3.84 9.11
N ASN A 752 11.82 4.48 9.47
CA ASN A 752 10.78 3.90 10.34
C ASN A 752 9.66 3.19 9.59
N GLN A 753 9.64 3.24 8.25
CA GLN A 753 8.72 2.47 7.43
C GLN A 753 9.28 1.10 7.10
N ASP A 754 8.42 0.07 7.15
CA ASP A 754 8.71 -1.20 6.50
C ASP A 754 8.61 -1.02 4.98
N GLY A 755 9.41 -1.77 4.24
CA GLY A 755 9.35 -1.61 2.79
C GLY A 755 10.46 -2.36 2.04
N PRO A 756 10.53 -2.13 0.73
CA PRO A 756 11.59 -2.70 -0.11
C PRO A 756 12.95 -2.11 0.22
N PRO A 757 14.05 -2.63 -0.35
CA PRO A 757 15.39 -2.08 -0.16
C PRO A 757 15.44 -0.55 -0.34
N LEU A 758 16.08 0.14 0.60
CA LEU A 758 16.24 1.59 0.60
C LEU A 758 17.66 1.96 0.16
N ILE A 759 17.74 2.66 -0.96
CA ILE A 759 19.02 3.10 -1.55
C ILE A 759 19.08 4.62 -1.45
N ILE A 760 20.08 5.18 -0.76
CA ILE A 760 20.25 6.63 -0.65
C ILE A 760 21.69 7.03 -0.96
N ASP A 761 21.84 7.97 -1.87
CA ASP A 761 23.15 8.56 -2.21
C ASP A 761 23.39 9.78 -1.33
N GLN A 762 24.36 9.68 -0.42
CA GLN A 762 24.86 10.71 0.50
C GLN A 762 23.74 11.37 1.32
N PRO A 763 23.04 10.60 2.20
CA PRO A 763 21.98 11.14 3.03
C PRO A 763 22.43 12.30 3.93
N GLU A 764 23.73 12.35 4.29
CA GLU A 764 24.33 13.38 5.14
C GLU A 764 24.43 14.78 4.52
N ASP A 765 24.40 14.91 3.19
CA ASP A 765 24.60 16.19 2.51
C ASP A 765 23.54 17.25 2.88
N ASP A 766 22.36 16.79 3.25
CA ASP A 766 21.19 17.60 3.55
C ASP A 766 20.88 17.66 5.05
N LEU A 767 21.68 17.03 5.91
CA LEU A 767 21.40 16.90 7.35
C LEU A 767 22.23 17.83 8.23
N ASP A 768 21.65 18.27 9.34
CA ASP A 768 22.40 18.91 10.41
C ASP A 768 23.23 17.86 11.16
N ASN A 769 24.51 18.13 11.37
CA ASN A 769 25.42 17.24 12.13
C ASN A 769 24.89 16.90 13.54
N LYS A 770 24.10 17.75 14.16
CA LYS A 770 23.49 17.50 15.46
C LYS A 770 22.47 16.35 15.45
N VAL A 771 21.88 16.07 14.30
CA VAL A 771 20.84 15.03 14.14
C VAL A 771 21.45 13.67 13.77
N ILE A 772 22.70 13.64 13.31
CA ILE A 772 23.38 12.40 12.89
C ILE A 772 23.31 11.27 13.94
N PRO A 773 23.55 11.53 15.26
CA PRO A 773 23.46 10.48 16.28
C PRO A 773 22.08 9.83 16.34
N GLU A 774 21.02 10.62 16.25
CA GLU A 774 19.64 10.11 16.26
C GLU A 774 19.35 9.27 14.99
N ILE A 775 19.88 9.69 13.85
CA ILE A 775 19.73 8.92 12.59
C ILE A 775 20.47 7.58 12.67
N VAL A 776 21.62 7.52 13.33
CA VAL A 776 22.35 6.28 13.57
C VAL A 776 21.50 5.28 14.36
N GLU A 777 20.81 5.72 15.40
CA GLU A 777 19.86 4.87 16.15
C GLU A 777 18.73 4.35 15.26
N GLU A 778 18.20 5.19 14.36
CA GLU A 778 17.17 4.77 13.42
C GLU A 778 17.72 3.76 12.38
N VAL A 779 18.94 3.93 11.91
CA VAL A 779 19.60 2.97 11.01
C VAL A 779 19.70 1.60 11.70
N TRP A 780 20.08 1.54 12.97
CA TRP A 780 20.13 0.27 13.73
C TRP A 780 18.78 -0.41 13.82
N SER A 781 17.73 0.36 14.08
CA SER A 781 16.35 -0.15 14.11
C SER A 781 15.86 -0.59 12.72
N ALA A 782 16.15 0.21 11.70
CA ALA A 782 15.65 0.00 10.34
C ALA A 782 16.26 -1.22 9.64
N LYS A 783 17.59 -1.46 9.82
CA LYS A 783 18.32 -2.51 9.12
C LYS A 783 17.85 -3.95 9.46
N GLY A 784 17.14 -4.13 10.58
CA GLY A 784 16.49 -5.40 10.91
C GLY A 784 15.19 -5.64 10.13
N ARG A 785 14.52 -4.58 9.64
CA ARG A 785 13.24 -4.64 8.97
C ARG A 785 13.33 -4.51 7.45
N ARG A 786 14.31 -3.70 6.96
CA ARG A 786 14.55 -3.51 5.52
C ARG A 786 16.04 -3.36 5.23
N GLN A 787 16.43 -3.76 4.04
CA GLN A 787 17.82 -3.56 3.60
C GLN A 787 18.09 -2.08 3.32
N LEU A 788 19.25 -1.60 3.79
CA LEU A 788 19.74 -0.25 3.55
C LEU A 788 21.01 -0.31 2.70
N VAL A 789 21.09 0.51 1.65
CA VAL A 789 22.27 0.65 0.79
C VAL A 789 22.58 2.15 0.66
N PHE A 790 23.52 2.65 1.44
CA PHE A 790 23.86 4.07 1.43
C PHE A 790 25.25 4.30 0.85
N SER A 791 25.41 5.28 -0.01
CA SER A 791 26.72 5.88 -0.21
C SER A 791 26.93 6.96 0.85
N SER A 792 28.11 7.07 1.40
CA SER A 792 28.39 8.07 2.44
C SER A 792 29.88 8.44 2.51
N HIS A 793 30.11 9.68 2.94
CA HIS A 793 31.42 10.17 3.34
C HIS A 793 31.47 10.55 4.83
N ASN A 794 30.40 10.26 5.58
CA ASN A 794 30.30 10.52 7.01
C ASN A 794 30.60 9.26 7.84
N ALA A 795 31.69 9.28 8.59
CA ALA A 795 32.12 8.15 9.42
C ALA A 795 31.03 7.75 10.46
N ASN A 796 30.25 8.70 10.98
CA ASN A 796 29.20 8.37 11.94
C ASN A 796 28.10 7.49 11.34
N LEU A 797 27.70 7.72 10.09
CA LEU A 797 26.72 6.87 9.43
C LEU A 797 27.27 5.47 9.14
N VAL A 798 28.53 5.37 8.74
CA VAL A 798 29.14 4.10 8.33
C VAL A 798 29.60 3.30 9.54
N VAL A 799 30.41 3.91 10.43
CA VAL A 799 31.05 3.23 11.57
C VAL A 799 30.09 3.12 12.75
N ASN A 800 29.49 4.25 13.17
CA ASN A 800 28.53 4.21 14.28
C ASN A 800 27.18 3.62 13.86
N GLY A 801 26.80 3.74 12.57
CA GLY A 801 25.65 3.03 11.98
C GLY A 801 25.88 1.52 11.88
N ASP A 802 27.12 1.08 12.11
CA ASP A 802 27.52 -0.32 12.11
C ASP A 802 27.12 -1.05 10.83
N ALA A 803 27.69 -0.60 9.69
CA ALA A 803 27.44 -1.25 8.42
C ALA A 803 28.01 -2.69 8.42
N GLU A 804 27.18 -3.65 8.09
CA GLU A 804 27.55 -5.06 7.95
C GLU A 804 28.48 -5.30 6.74
N LEU A 805 28.31 -4.45 5.71
CA LEU A 805 29.18 -4.45 4.54
C LEU A 805 29.62 -3.01 4.24
N VAL A 806 30.92 -2.81 4.12
CA VAL A 806 31.51 -1.58 3.59
C VAL A 806 32.21 -1.90 2.28
N ALA A 807 31.75 -1.31 1.17
CA ALA A 807 32.41 -1.36 -0.13
C ALA A 807 33.22 -0.07 -0.33
N VAL A 808 34.55 -0.20 -0.41
CA VAL A 808 35.44 0.94 -0.55
C VAL A 808 35.79 1.12 -2.02
N PHE A 809 35.47 2.30 -2.55
CA PHE A 809 35.76 2.68 -3.93
C PHE A 809 36.97 3.60 -4.00
N ASP A 810 37.81 3.34 -4.97
CA ASP A 810 38.95 4.21 -5.30
C ASP A 810 39.11 4.35 -6.82
N HIS A 811 39.99 5.25 -7.26
CA HIS A 811 40.29 5.43 -8.68
C HIS A 811 41.07 4.21 -9.22
N ARG A 812 40.80 3.81 -10.46
CA ARG A 812 41.50 2.69 -11.13
C ARG A 812 43.02 2.92 -11.22
N VAL A 813 43.40 4.17 -11.46
CA VAL A 813 44.79 4.59 -11.49
C VAL A 813 44.95 5.78 -10.56
N ALA A 814 45.95 5.76 -9.73
CA ALA A 814 46.24 6.84 -8.77
C ALA A 814 46.34 8.19 -9.50
N ASN A 815 45.61 9.17 -9.02
CA ASN A 815 45.47 10.53 -9.59
C ASN A 815 44.78 10.61 -10.97
N ASP A 816 44.18 9.52 -11.45
CA ASP A 816 43.33 9.53 -12.66
C ASP A 816 41.83 9.40 -12.28
N HIS A 817 41.07 10.47 -12.47
CA HIS A 817 39.65 10.54 -12.16
C HIS A 817 38.74 9.97 -13.28
N SER A 818 39.32 9.31 -14.29
CA SER A 818 38.55 8.77 -15.42
C SER A 818 37.86 7.45 -15.15
N GLY A 819 38.14 6.79 -14.01
CA GLY A 819 37.50 5.52 -13.67
C GLY A 819 37.62 5.14 -12.20
N GLY A 820 36.62 4.38 -11.72
CA GLY A 820 36.54 3.85 -10.37
C GLY A 820 36.52 2.33 -10.30
N GLN A 821 36.92 1.78 -9.18
CA GLN A 821 36.87 0.35 -8.87
C GLN A 821 36.64 0.10 -7.37
N ILE A 822 36.20 -1.11 -7.03
CA ILE A 822 36.13 -1.57 -5.64
C ILE A 822 37.54 -1.98 -5.23
N GLU A 823 38.10 -1.35 -4.20
CA GLU A 823 39.40 -1.63 -3.66
C GLU A 823 39.38 -2.62 -2.48
N ALA A 824 38.33 -2.54 -1.65
CA ALA A 824 38.11 -3.44 -0.54
C ALA A 824 36.63 -3.59 -0.25
N GLN A 825 36.21 -4.74 0.27
CA GLN A 825 34.84 -4.97 0.71
C GLN A 825 34.81 -5.90 1.93
N GLY A 826 33.88 -5.66 2.84
CA GLY A 826 33.65 -6.45 4.04
C GLY A 826 33.21 -5.63 5.22
N ALA A 827 33.19 -6.23 6.42
CA ALA A 827 32.82 -5.53 7.64
C ALA A 827 34.04 -4.84 8.32
N ILE A 828 33.78 -3.93 9.25
CA ILE A 828 34.78 -3.13 9.95
C ILE A 828 35.76 -3.97 10.81
N ASP A 829 35.37 -5.18 11.19
CA ASP A 829 36.21 -6.11 11.92
C ASP A 829 37.38 -6.67 11.06
N LEU A 830 37.30 -6.54 9.73
CA LEU A 830 38.42 -6.84 8.84
C LEU A 830 39.47 -5.71 8.86
N PRO A 831 40.76 -6.04 9.13
CA PRO A 831 41.83 -5.03 9.25
C PRO A 831 41.99 -4.14 8.01
N ASP A 832 41.89 -4.72 6.80
CA ASP A 832 42.03 -3.99 5.54
C ASP A 832 40.88 -3.00 5.35
N VAL A 833 39.64 -3.43 5.58
CA VAL A 833 38.45 -2.58 5.48
C VAL A 833 38.53 -1.43 6.51
N ARG A 834 38.87 -1.75 7.75
CA ARG A 834 39.04 -0.75 8.81
C ARG A 834 40.13 0.28 8.48
N SER A 835 41.28 -0.16 7.95
CA SER A 835 42.34 0.73 7.51
C SER A 835 41.89 1.67 6.41
N ARG A 836 41.12 1.16 5.43
CA ARG A 836 40.52 1.97 4.33
C ARG A 836 39.50 2.95 4.81
N ILE A 837 38.58 2.51 5.70
CA ILE A 837 37.60 3.42 6.33
C ILE A 837 38.34 4.59 6.99
N THR A 838 39.37 4.30 7.81
CA THR A 838 40.15 5.33 8.50
C THR A 838 40.83 6.27 7.51
N SER A 839 41.42 5.74 6.44
CA SER A 839 42.07 6.55 5.41
C SER A 839 41.10 7.45 4.66
N VAL A 840 39.97 6.91 4.19
CA VAL A 840 39.01 7.61 3.32
C VAL A 840 38.19 8.63 4.10
N MET A 841 37.74 8.27 5.30
CA MET A 841 36.77 9.07 6.05
C MET A 841 37.41 9.97 7.10
N GLU A 842 38.54 9.56 7.69
CA GLU A 842 39.21 10.28 8.77
C GLU A 842 40.48 11.01 8.32
N GLY A 843 40.89 10.81 7.08
CA GLY A 843 42.16 11.36 6.58
C GLY A 843 43.39 10.60 7.08
N GLY A 844 43.22 9.35 7.53
CA GLY A 844 44.24 8.47 8.07
C GLY A 844 44.43 8.59 9.58
N LYS A 845 45.13 7.60 10.13
CA LYS A 845 45.35 7.47 11.59
C LYS A 845 46.01 8.72 12.21
N ALA A 846 46.97 9.34 11.53
CA ALA A 846 47.65 10.53 12.04
C ALA A 846 46.71 11.74 12.16
N ALA A 847 45.85 11.95 11.19
CA ALA A 847 44.85 13.04 11.24
C ALA A 847 43.83 12.81 12.35
N PHE A 848 43.39 11.56 12.52
CA PHE A 848 42.47 11.17 13.59
C PHE A 848 43.09 11.41 14.99
N GLU A 849 44.30 10.94 15.22
CA GLU A 849 45.02 11.13 16.51
C GLU A 849 45.28 12.62 16.80
N LEU A 850 45.64 13.41 15.78
CA LEU A 850 45.79 14.84 15.94
C LEU A 850 44.48 15.53 16.34
N ARG A 851 43.37 15.15 15.75
CA ARG A 851 42.02 15.68 16.14
C ARG A 851 41.68 15.32 17.58
N LYS A 852 41.88 14.03 17.94
CA LYS A 852 41.68 13.53 19.31
C LYS A 852 42.47 14.36 20.31
N ALA A 853 43.76 14.53 20.06
CA ALA A 853 44.67 15.33 20.92
C ALA A 853 44.22 16.82 21.02
N LYS A 854 43.76 17.41 19.90
CA LYS A 854 43.27 18.81 19.91
C LYS A 854 41.96 18.99 20.70
N TYR A 855 41.11 17.99 20.75
CA TYR A 855 39.88 18.02 21.54
C TYR A 855 40.09 17.68 23.02
N GLY A 856 41.28 17.13 23.40
CA GLY A 856 41.66 16.88 24.78
C GLY A 856 41.14 15.54 25.38
N PHE A 857 40.83 14.56 24.52
CA PHE A 857 40.39 13.21 24.94
C PHE A 857 41.13 12.11 24.21
#